data_57e90d5fdd04978d9a4103e1b4717a97
#
_entry.id   57e90d5fdd04978d9a4103e1b4717a97
#
_cell.length_a   1.000
_cell.length_b   1.000
_cell.length_c   1.000
_cell.angle_alpha   90.00
_cell.angle_beta   90.00
_cell.angle_gamma   90.00
#
_symmetry.space_group_name_H-M   'P 1'
#
loop_
_entity.id
_entity.type
_entity.pdbx_description
1 polymer ?
#
loop_
_entity_poly.entity_id
_entity_poly.type
_entity_poly.pdbx_seq_one_letter_code
_entity_poly.pdbx_strand_id
1 'polypeptide(L)'
;MNWLREVVRRLRMLVHRSQFDADLEEEMHLHLELRQQEHLDSGMTADSARAAARRRFGNATYLKEESRIAWGWEWFENLAQDVRYGARMLRKSPGFTAIAILTLALGIGANTAIFSVINGVLLSPLPYKNPKQLVVIKEHDSLPNVIDIQRQTRSFSQGGGINVEKVDYIGATEPVQVRVGLINAGFLETLGVQPMLGRIISPGEDVQGGPRLAMVNNHFWQNYLGSDPHAVGYTIQLGGNSYTVIGVMPASFAPPAEHADVFVSLIVRDPGAGAERDLHFMHTYWRLKEGVTLAQAQADMAAIDRRLAEQYPAEEKERKSQLVPLHEWLVGDVRSALLVLFGAVGLVLLIACANFASLLMMRAVAERRELVIRAALGAGRGRLIRKTLTESALLSVLGGAAGLLFAKLGTSMLLTLRPEELARLSGIHMDTRVLLFVFVVSVLTGIVFGMAPAWIAARADIAEALKESGRSTTASTMGHSIRKILVTSELAVALVLLVGAGLLIKGFSRLSSINPGFNSANVMTIYLQLPKTRYGEIPKQTQFRRELLTRLNSLPGVQAAMVTDIPLGGNYVGHRFVIAGRPPVAVGGEPKVQTLSVMGDYFHVMQIPLRAGRDFTPLDREGQPLAAIVNEEMVREFFPHENPIGMRIRWAGDTGPPQWMTVIGVAGDVKHSGLNQPTDPAVYTPFSQNDEAWRRFMTLAIRARDVSPGLVEEVKKQIWSVDGQIPVSDVYAMDELIAVSLAQQRFNMLLLGLFAALALILAAVGIYGAMAYAVNQRTHEIGIRTALGAQRRDLLRLVMRDGAKIALFGIASGIAGALALTRLMASLLFEVKPTDPATFAGVAILLALVALAACYIPARRAMRVDPMVALRYE
;
A
#
# COMPACT_ATOMS: atom_id res chain seq x y z
N MET A 1 20.25 17.05 35.35
CA MET A 1 20.73 18.38 34.93
C MET A 1 22.24 18.46 34.75
N ASN A 2 23.07 17.73 35.48
CA ASN A 2 24.54 17.77 35.32
C ASN A 2 25.06 17.20 34.00
N TRP A 3 24.44 16.17 33.43
CA TRP A 3 24.81 15.57 32.13
C TRP A 3 24.68 16.53 30.94
N LEU A 4 23.60 17.32 30.90
CA LEU A 4 23.39 18.31 29.81
C LEU A 4 24.45 19.44 29.86
N ARG A 5 24.83 19.88 31.05
CA ARG A 5 25.91 20.87 31.21
C ARG A 5 27.28 20.31 30.80
N GLU A 6 27.53 19.04 31.09
CA GLU A 6 28.73 18.33 30.64
C GLU A 6 28.80 18.23 29.11
N VAL A 7 27.69 17.88 28.46
CA VAL A 7 27.60 17.79 26.99
C VAL A 7 27.77 19.17 26.34
N VAL A 8 27.12 20.20 26.87
CA VAL A 8 27.25 21.57 26.35
C VAL A 8 28.67 22.10 26.55
N ARG A 9 29.32 21.84 27.69
CA ARG A 9 30.71 22.20 27.92
C ARG A 9 31.64 21.51 26.93
N ARG A 10 31.43 20.22 26.68
CA ARG A 10 32.20 19.45 25.71
C ARG A 10 31.99 19.96 24.29
N LEU A 11 30.75 20.29 23.87
CA LEU A 11 30.46 20.88 22.57
C LEU A 11 31.12 22.27 22.38
N ARG A 12 31.13 23.11 23.42
CA ARG A 12 31.78 24.44 23.37
C ARG A 12 33.28 24.30 23.18
N MET A 13 33.92 23.32 23.80
CA MET A 13 35.33 22.99 23.64
C MET A 13 35.67 22.54 22.22
N LEU A 14 34.74 21.85 21.52
CA LEU A 14 34.90 21.46 20.08
C LEU A 14 34.98 22.66 19.13
N VAL A 15 34.14 23.65 19.36
CA VAL A 15 34.05 24.82 18.49
C VAL A 15 35.24 25.76 18.66
N HIS A 16 35.80 25.86 19.89
CA HIS A 16 36.89 26.77 20.24
C HIS A 16 38.21 26.06 20.50
N ARG A 17 38.45 24.91 19.88
CA ARG A 17 39.61 24.04 20.08
C ARG A 17 40.97 24.75 19.96
N SER A 18 41.12 25.63 18.95
CA SER A 18 42.37 26.36 18.72
C SER A 18 42.68 27.33 19.87
N GLN A 19 41.66 27.87 20.51
CA GLN A 19 41.82 28.72 21.69
C GLN A 19 42.26 27.88 22.88
N PHE A 20 41.61 26.75 23.19
CA PHE A 20 41.99 25.89 24.30
C PHE A 20 43.39 25.25 24.16
N ASP A 21 43.79 24.90 22.89
CA ASP A 21 45.18 24.43 22.66
C ASP A 21 46.20 25.56 22.88
N ALA A 22 45.87 26.81 22.54
CA ALA A 22 46.72 27.99 22.77
C ALA A 22 46.78 28.35 24.25
N ASP A 23 45.63 28.37 24.93
CA ASP A 23 45.54 28.64 26.37
C ASP A 23 46.35 27.59 27.17
N LEU A 24 46.27 26.29 26.82
CA LEU A 24 47.04 25.23 27.44
C LEU A 24 48.56 25.38 27.18
N GLU A 25 48.94 25.82 26.00
CA GLU A 25 50.35 26.07 25.64
C GLU A 25 50.88 27.26 26.43
N GLU A 26 50.08 28.31 26.59
CA GLU A 26 50.44 29.51 27.39
C GLU A 26 50.56 29.17 28.86
N GLU A 27 49.62 28.40 29.42
CA GLU A 27 49.67 27.95 30.82
C GLU A 27 50.90 27.03 31.12
N MET A 28 51.23 26.15 30.18
CA MET A 28 52.45 25.32 30.29
C MET A 28 53.71 26.16 30.21
N HIS A 29 53.75 27.17 29.36
CA HIS A 29 54.87 28.10 29.26
C HIS A 29 55.03 28.92 30.52
N LEU A 30 53.93 29.46 31.05
CA LEU A 30 53.92 30.20 32.31
C LEU A 30 54.45 29.36 33.50
N HIS A 31 53.99 28.11 33.61
CA HIS A 31 54.48 27.19 34.64
C HIS A 31 55.95 26.84 34.51
N LEU A 32 56.50 26.77 33.31
CA LEU A 32 57.92 26.57 33.10
C LEU A 32 58.74 27.83 33.46
N GLU A 33 58.23 29.03 33.13
CA GLU A 33 58.84 30.28 33.49
C GLU A 33 58.84 30.49 35.01
N LEU A 34 57.73 30.28 35.69
CA LEU A 34 57.63 30.42 37.14
C LEU A 34 58.59 29.47 37.85
N ARG A 35 58.74 28.23 37.41
CA ARG A 35 59.71 27.27 37.98
C ARG A 35 61.14 27.63 37.63
N GLN A 36 61.41 28.17 36.50
CA GLN A 36 62.74 28.70 36.16
C GLN A 36 63.10 29.86 37.04
N GLN A 37 62.17 30.79 37.35
CA GLN A 37 62.35 31.92 38.24
C GLN A 37 62.63 31.43 39.66
N GLU A 38 61.86 30.47 40.16
CA GLU A 38 62.08 29.84 41.48
C GLU A 38 63.48 29.24 41.67
N HIS A 39 64.03 28.64 40.61
CA HIS A 39 65.41 28.07 40.60
C HIS A 39 66.46 29.18 40.45
N LEU A 40 66.18 30.29 39.78
CA LEU A 40 67.05 31.46 39.72
C LEU A 40 67.15 32.16 41.11
N ASP A 41 66.00 32.34 41.77
CA ASP A 41 65.94 32.91 43.12
C ASP A 41 66.63 32.04 44.18
N SER A 42 66.71 30.73 43.90
CA SER A 42 67.50 29.80 44.75
C SER A 42 69.03 29.78 44.48
N GLY A 43 69.52 30.66 43.62
CA GLY A 43 70.94 30.90 43.36
C GLY A 43 71.53 30.03 42.22
N MET A 44 70.67 29.40 41.35
CA MET A 44 71.21 28.65 40.22
C MET A 44 71.52 29.60 39.02
N THR A 45 72.50 29.18 38.20
CA THR A 45 72.76 29.86 36.96
C THR A 45 71.59 29.71 35.99
N ALA A 46 71.34 30.66 35.05
CA ALA A 46 70.23 30.70 34.14
C ALA A 46 70.07 29.39 33.30
N ASP A 47 71.17 28.82 32.86
CA ASP A 47 71.14 27.58 32.03
C ASP A 47 70.81 26.36 32.94
N SER A 48 71.34 26.34 34.17
CA SER A 48 71.06 25.26 35.13
C SER A 48 69.62 25.32 35.64
N ALA A 49 69.05 26.49 35.86
CA ALA A 49 67.65 26.72 36.27
C ALA A 49 66.68 26.28 35.20
N ARG A 50 66.97 26.63 33.93
CA ARG A 50 66.20 26.20 32.78
C ARG A 50 66.21 24.69 32.56
N ALA A 51 67.38 24.06 32.74
CA ALA A 51 67.53 22.61 32.64
C ALA A 51 66.83 21.87 33.77
N ALA A 52 66.86 22.42 35.01
CA ALA A 52 66.19 21.87 36.21
C ALA A 52 64.67 22.00 36.10
N ALA A 53 64.15 23.15 35.64
CA ALA A 53 62.72 23.39 35.40
C ALA A 53 62.15 22.42 34.34
N ARG A 54 62.86 22.21 33.21
CA ARG A 54 62.43 21.24 32.16
C ARG A 54 62.47 19.80 32.66
N ARG A 55 63.48 19.38 33.44
CA ARG A 55 63.56 18.02 33.99
C ARG A 55 62.45 17.73 34.98
N ARG A 56 62.05 18.70 35.80
CA ARG A 56 60.98 18.55 36.77
C ARG A 56 59.60 18.68 36.20
N PHE A 57 59.41 19.43 35.06
CA PHE A 57 58.18 19.55 34.33
C PHE A 57 57.81 18.27 33.53
N GLY A 58 58.85 17.54 33.11
CA GLY A 58 58.66 16.34 32.33
C GLY A 58 58.46 16.62 30.82
N ASN A 59 57.90 15.66 30.14
CA ASN A 59 57.65 15.79 28.70
C ASN A 59 56.37 16.61 28.43
N ALA A 60 56.52 17.85 28.03
CA ALA A 60 55.41 18.76 27.72
C ALA A 60 54.40 18.19 26.66
N THR A 61 54.95 17.47 25.69
CA THR A 61 54.12 16.83 24.68
C THR A 61 53.23 15.71 25.23
N TYR A 62 53.79 14.94 26.18
CA TYR A 62 53.06 13.90 26.89
C TYR A 62 51.93 14.48 27.75
N LEU A 63 52.22 15.53 28.51
CA LEU A 63 51.20 16.23 29.33
C LEU A 63 50.08 16.85 28.46
N LYS A 64 50.46 17.40 27.32
CA LYS A 64 49.50 17.94 26.33
C LYS A 64 48.56 16.83 25.79
N GLU A 65 49.09 15.67 25.47
CA GLU A 65 48.29 14.51 25.05
C GLU A 65 47.45 13.94 26.19
N GLU A 66 47.97 13.85 27.42
CA GLU A 66 47.22 13.37 28.59
C GLU A 66 46.04 14.31 28.91
N SER A 67 46.23 15.62 28.80
CA SER A 67 45.17 16.61 28.94
C SER A 67 44.08 16.44 27.85
N ARG A 68 44.46 16.16 26.58
CA ARG A 68 43.55 15.86 25.50
C ARG A 68 42.73 14.57 25.73
N ILE A 69 43.33 13.54 26.28
CA ILE A 69 42.67 12.30 26.69
C ILE A 69 41.66 12.57 27.81
N ALA A 70 42.03 13.39 28.81
CA ALA A 70 41.12 13.80 29.89
C ALA A 70 39.90 14.61 29.39
N TRP A 71 40.02 15.32 28.28
CA TRP A 71 38.91 16.01 27.64
C TRP A 71 37.90 15.10 26.93
N GLY A 72 38.25 13.79 26.72
CA GLY A 72 37.36 12.76 26.20
C GLY A 72 36.99 12.88 24.70
N TRP A 73 37.77 13.62 23.91
CA TRP A 73 37.56 13.87 22.49
C TRP A 73 38.22 12.88 21.53
N GLU A 74 39.12 12.03 22.04
CA GLU A 74 39.81 11.04 21.19
C GLU A 74 38.87 10.19 20.35
N TRP A 75 37.69 9.89 20.90
CA TRP A 75 36.73 9.08 20.20
C TRP A 75 36.20 9.82 18.91
N PHE A 76 35.89 11.11 19.01
CA PHE A 76 35.40 11.89 17.88
C PHE A 76 36.48 12.19 16.83
N GLU A 77 37.71 12.50 17.29
CA GLU A 77 38.86 12.71 16.41
C GLU A 77 39.22 11.44 15.64
N ASN A 78 39.23 10.34 16.33
CA ASN A 78 39.46 9.02 15.76
C ASN A 78 38.37 8.67 14.76
N LEU A 79 37.08 8.95 15.07
CA LEU A 79 35.95 8.74 14.15
C LEU A 79 36.07 9.64 12.90
N ALA A 80 36.40 10.92 13.08
CA ALA A 80 36.57 11.85 11.96
C ALA A 80 37.72 11.45 11.04
N GLN A 81 38.84 10.93 11.63
CA GLN A 81 39.97 10.38 10.88
C GLN A 81 39.56 9.13 10.12
N ASP A 82 38.85 8.21 10.79
CA ASP A 82 38.36 6.97 10.17
C ASP A 82 37.38 7.25 9.02
N VAL A 83 36.48 8.24 9.17
CA VAL A 83 35.58 8.68 8.10
C VAL A 83 36.33 9.29 6.91
N ARG A 84 37.31 10.18 7.18
CA ARG A 84 38.15 10.78 6.10
C ARG A 84 38.97 9.72 5.38
N TYR A 85 39.52 8.78 6.14
CA TYR A 85 40.26 7.65 5.56
C TYR A 85 39.34 6.75 4.72
N GLY A 86 38.19 6.36 5.27
CA GLY A 86 37.18 5.59 4.56
C GLY A 86 36.77 6.25 3.25
N ALA A 87 36.45 7.55 3.27
CA ALA A 87 36.07 8.29 2.08
C ALA A 87 37.17 8.29 0.98
N ARG A 88 38.46 8.40 1.37
CA ARG A 88 39.58 8.30 0.42
C ARG A 88 39.70 6.90 -0.17
N MET A 89 39.52 5.85 0.64
CA MET A 89 39.59 4.47 0.19
C MET A 89 38.44 4.12 -0.77
N LEU A 90 37.25 4.63 -0.52
CA LEU A 90 36.08 4.48 -1.39
C LEU A 90 36.32 5.15 -2.76
N ARG A 91 36.96 6.32 -2.77
CA ARG A 91 37.37 6.99 -4.04
C ARG A 91 38.42 6.21 -4.85
N LYS A 92 39.31 5.49 -4.16
CA LYS A 92 40.34 4.67 -4.84
C LYS A 92 39.78 3.39 -5.47
N SER A 93 38.62 2.91 -5.02
CA SER A 93 37.97 1.68 -5.54
C SER A 93 36.55 1.98 -6.05
N PRO A 94 36.39 2.75 -7.17
CA PRO A 94 35.09 3.27 -7.58
C PRO A 94 34.12 2.16 -7.99
N GLY A 95 34.57 1.11 -8.64
CA GLY A 95 33.72 -0.03 -9.05
C GLY A 95 33.12 -0.77 -7.85
N PHE A 96 33.93 -1.06 -6.82
CA PHE A 96 33.44 -1.68 -5.59
C PHE A 96 32.42 -0.77 -4.89
N THR A 97 32.76 0.51 -4.75
CA THR A 97 31.91 1.50 -4.09
C THR A 97 30.57 1.65 -4.79
N ALA A 98 30.56 1.74 -6.12
CA ALA A 98 29.34 1.84 -6.90
C ALA A 98 28.43 0.61 -6.74
N ILE A 99 28.99 -0.60 -6.84
CA ILE A 99 28.22 -1.84 -6.67
C ILE A 99 27.65 -1.94 -5.25
N ALA A 100 28.45 -1.62 -4.22
CA ALA A 100 28.00 -1.67 -2.82
C ALA A 100 26.89 -0.65 -2.55
N ILE A 101 27.05 0.60 -3.03
CA ILE A 101 26.02 1.65 -2.89
C ILE A 101 24.75 1.28 -3.65
N LEU A 102 24.85 0.80 -4.90
CA LEU A 102 23.69 0.42 -5.70
C LEU A 102 22.93 -0.75 -5.07
N THR A 103 23.64 -1.78 -4.57
CA THR A 103 23.02 -2.92 -3.89
C THR A 103 22.22 -2.47 -2.66
N LEU A 104 22.83 -1.64 -1.81
CA LEU A 104 22.18 -1.10 -0.62
C LEU A 104 21.07 -0.10 -0.98
N ALA A 105 21.27 0.75 -1.99
CA ALA A 105 20.27 1.71 -2.43
C ALA A 105 19.00 1.05 -2.94
N LEU A 106 19.12 -0.05 -3.68
CA LEU A 106 17.96 -0.84 -4.13
C LEU A 106 17.23 -1.50 -2.95
N GLY A 107 17.95 -2.13 -2.02
CA GLY A 107 17.35 -2.78 -0.86
C GLY A 107 16.70 -1.79 0.11
N ILE A 108 17.42 -0.72 0.50
CA ILE A 108 16.93 0.29 1.44
C ILE A 108 15.84 1.14 0.77
N GLY A 109 16.01 1.49 -0.51
CA GLY A 109 15.06 2.30 -1.26
C GLY A 109 13.70 1.64 -1.43
N ALA A 110 13.68 0.34 -1.79
CA ALA A 110 12.45 -0.44 -1.87
C ALA A 110 11.74 -0.53 -0.51
N ASN A 111 12.50 -0.80 0.58
CA ASN A 111 11.95 -0.79 1.93
C ASN A 111 11.39 0.56 2.34
N THR A 112 12.08 1.64 1.99
CA THR A 112 11.65 2.99 2.29
C THR A 112 10.35 3.36 1.57
N ALA A 113 10.21 3.00 0.29
CA ALA A 113 9.00 3.25 -0.49
C ALA A 113 7.78 2.53 0.13
N ILE A 114 7.92 1.24 0.43
CA ILE A 114 6.83 0.47 1.08
C ILE A 114 6.58 0.94 2.50
N PHE A 115 7.63 1.27 3.27
CA PHE A 115 7.46 1.82 4.62
C PHE A 115 6.72 3.17 4.59
N SER A 116 6.95 4.02 3.59
CA SER A 116 6.21 5.27 3.43
C SER A 116 4.71 5.02 3.22
N VAL A 117 4.35 4.00 2.44
CA VAL A 117 2.95 3.59 2.26
C VAL A 117 2.38 3.06 3.58
N ILE A 118 3.09 2.16 4.26
CA ILE A 118 2.66 1.60 5.55
C ILE A 118 2.53 2.69 6.61
N ASN A 119 3.48 3.61 6.68
CA ASN A 119 3.41 4.73 7.61
C ASN A 119 2.16 5.59 7.34
N GLY A 120 1.91 5.93 6.08
CA GLY A 120 0.73 6.74 5.71
C GLY A 120 -0.60 6.01 5.94
N VAL A 121 -0.65 4.70 5.66
CA VAL A 121 -1.90 3.90 5.68
C VAL A 121 -2.16 3.27 7.06
N LEU A 122 -1.15 2.61 7.67
CA LEU A 122 -1.33 1.79 8.88
C LEU A 122 -0.88 2.49 10.16
N LEU A 123 0.15 3.35 10.12
CA LEU A 123 0.78 3.90 11.32
C LEU A 123 0.40 5.34 11.62
N SER A 124 0.03 6.12 10.60
CA SER A 124 -0.36 7.50 10.78
C SER A 124 -1.75 7.59 11.43
N PRO A 125 -1.92 8.39 12.47
CA PRO A 125 -3.22 8.61 13.07
C PRO A 125 -4.15 9.29 12.06
N LEU A 126 -5.42 8.91 12.07
CA LEU A 126 -6.44 9.56 11.25
C LEU A 126 -6.54 11.05 11.62
N PRO A 127 -6.86 11.93 10.66
CA PRO A 127 -6.88 13.38 10.86
C PRO A 127 -8.13 13.86 11.63
N TYR A 128 -8.61 13.07 12.60
CA TYR A 128 -9.79 13.35 13.40
C TYR A 128 -9.43 13.51 14.87
N LYS A 129 -10.28 14.20 15.61
CA LYS A 129 -10.11 14.38 17.06
C LYS A 129 -10.23 13.02 17.76
N ASN A 130 -9.25 12.65 18.59
CA ASN A 130 -9.21 11.39 19.35
C ASN A 130 -9.62 10.16 18.51
N PRO A 131 -8.88 9.83 17.43
CA PRO A 131 -9.31 8.84 16.44
C PRO A 131 -9.49 7.42 17.02
N LYS A 132 -8.84 7.09 18.13
CA LYS A 132 -9.00 5.81 18.83
C LYS A 132 -10.38 5.59 19.45
N GLN A 133 -11.16 6.66 19.65
CA GLN A 133 -12.52 6.60 20.17
C GLN A 133 -13.56 6.45 19.06
N LEU A 134 -13.16 6.55 17.78
CA LEU A 134 -14.08 6.43 16.66
C LEU A 134 -14.26 4.98 16.26
N VAL A 135 -15.54 4.58 16.18
CA VAL A 135 -15.97 3.26 15.69
C VAL A 135 -17.02 3.43 14.59
N VAL A 136 -17.19 2.42 13.78
CA VAL A 136 -18.14 2.35 12.66
C VAL A 136 -19.05 1.15 12.90
N ILE A 137 -20.31 1.28 12.58
CA ILE A 137 -21.19 0.12 12.37
C ILE A 137 -20.86 -0.39 10.95
N LYS A 138 -20.46 -1.65 10.85
CA LYS A 138 -20.00 -2.25 9.59
C LYS A 138 -21.10 -2.27 8.52
N GLU A 139 -22.31 -2.54 8.96
CA GLU A 139 -23.51 -2.52 8.14
C GLU A 139 -23.95 -1.08 7.88
N HIS A 140 -24.63 -0.86 6.76
CA HIS A 140 -25.28 0.43 6.53
C HIS A 140 -26.49 0.58 7.43
N ASP A 141 -26.86 1.82 7.71
CA ASP A 141 -27.95 2.15 8.60
C ASP A 141 -28.91 3.18 7.96
N SER A 142 -30.12 3.30 8.54
CA SER A 142 -31.09 4.34 8.17
C SER A 142 -30.97 5.53 9.13
N LEU A 143 -31.43 6.71 8.68
CA LEU A 143 -31.43 7.90 9.54
C LEU A 143 -32.31 7.71 10.79
N PRO A 144 -33.53 7.10 10.73
CA PRO A 144 -34.31 6.81 11.95
C PRO A 144 -33.55 5.94 12.94
N ASN A 145 -32.80 4.94 12.48
CA ASN A 145 -31.98 4.11 13.35
C ASN A 145 -30.85 4.90 14.03
N VAL A 146 -30.16 5.76 13.27
CA VAL A 146 -29.13 6.65 13.84
C VAL A 146 -29.69 7.49 14.95
N ILE A 147 -30.89 8.07 14.76
CA ILE A 147 -31.57 8.89 15.76
C ILE A 147 -31.95 8.06 17.01
N ASP A 148 -32.48 6.85 16.80
CA ASP A 148 -32.86 5.97 17.90
C ASP A 148 -31.67 5.48 18.71
N ILE A 149 -30.56 5.14 18.03
CA ILE A 149 -29.31 4.75 18.68
C ILE A 149 -28.77 5.94 19.50
N GLN A 150 -28.74 7.15 18.93
CA GLN A 150 -28.32 8.37 19.66
C GLN A 150 -29.10 8.58 20.95
N ARG A 151 -30.43 8.35 20.93
CA ARG A 151 -31.29 8.53 22.08
C ARG A 151 -31.14 7.44 23.15
N GLN A 152 -30.81 6.20 22.75
CA GLN A 152 -30.81 5.04 23.63
C GLN A 152 -29.45 4.66 24.18
N THR A 153 -28.36 5.10 23.52
CA THR A 153 -27.01 4.67 23.85
C THR A 153 -26.49 5.26 25.16
N ARG A 154 -25.79 4.40 25.90
CA ARG A 154 -25.03 4.78 27.11
C ARG A 154 -23.53 4.86 26.82
N SER A 155 -23.07 4.22 25.76
CA SER A 155 -21.66 4.01 25.43
C SER A 155 -21.08 5.09 24.50
N PHE A 156 -21.90 5.74 23.70
CA PHE A 156 -21.43 6.76 22.77
C PHE A 156 -21.71 8.17 23.28
N SER A 157 -20.80 9.08 22.99
CA SER A 157 -20.94 10.53 23.28
C SER A 157 -21.60 11.27 22.12
N GLN A 158 -21.33 10.82 20.91
CA GLN A 158 -21.83 11.38 19.65
C GLN A 158 -21.93 10.28 18.60
N GLY A 159 -22.81 10.47 17.62
CA GLY A 159 -22.93 9.59 16.47
C GLY A 159 -23.52 10.33 15.28
N GLY A 160 -23.20 9.87 14.09
CA GLY A 160 -23.76 10.42 12.87
C GLY A 160 -23.42 9.60 11.66
N GLY A 161 -24.11 9.89 10.56
CA GLY A 161 -23.95 9.15 9.33
C GLY A 161 -23.79 10.05 8.11
N ILE A 162 -23.30 9.43 7.04
CA ILE A 162 -23.15 10.02 5.72
C ILE A 162 -23.55 9.01 4.66
N ASN A 163 -24.21 9.50 3.61
CA ASN A 163 -24.30 8.83 2.31
C ASN A 163 -23.81 9.79 1.24
N VAL A 164 -23.09 9.31 0.23
CA VAL A 164 -22.59 10.17 -0.84
C VAL A 164 -23.31 9.83 -2.13
N GLU A 165 -23.90 10.85 -2.74
CA GLU A 165 -24.50 10.73 -4.07
C GLU A 165 -23.92 11.75 -5.03
N LYS A 166 -23.98 11.45 -6.34
CA LYS A 166 -23.61 12.38 -7.39
C LYS A 166 -24.78 13.29 -7.69
N VAL A 167 -24.56 14.59 -7.69
CA VAL A 167 -25.60 15.60 -7.84
C VAL A 167 -25.13 16.63 -8.87
N ASP A 168 -26.06 17.08 -9.67
CA ASP A 168 -25.81 18.13 -10.67
C ASP A 168 -25.53 19.47 -9.97
N TYR A 169 -24.37 20.03 -10.24
CA TYR A 169 -24.02 21.38 -9.90
C TYR A 169 -24.09 22.26 -11.15
N ILE A 170 -24.90 23.28 -11.10
CA ILE A 170 -25.03 24.27 -12.19
C ILE A 170 -24.18 25.47 -11.78
N GLY A 171 -22.97 25.51 -12.32
CA GLY A 171 -22.02 26.62 -12.18
C GLY A 171 -22.15 27.65 -13.29
N ALA A 172 -21.13 28.49 -13.45
CA ALA A 172 -21.13 29.59 -14.41
C ALA A 172 -20.96 29.16 -15.89
N THR A 173 -20.42 27.96 -16.17
CA THR A 173 -20.05 27.52 -17.50
C THR A 173 -20.89 26.33 -17.99
N GLU A 174 -20.66 25.14 -17.43
CA GLU A 174 -21.36 23.92 -17.82
C GLU A 174 -21.88 23.17 -16.58
N PRO A 175 -23.01 22.44 -16.68
CA PRO A 175 -23.45 21.55 -15.63
C PRO A 175 -22.43 20.44 -15.39
N VAL A 176 -21.98 20.28 -14.15
CA VAL A 176 -21.05 19.23 -13.74
C VAL A 176 -21.65 18.38 -12.63
N GLN A 177 -21.28 17.12 -12.54
CA GLN A 177 -21.62 16.30 -11.38
C GLN A 177 -20.59 16.51 -10.29
N VAL A 178 -21.08 16.76 -9.07
CA VAL A 178 -20.30 16.84 -7.85
C VAL A 178 -20.77 15.78 -6.86
N ARG A 179 -19.89 15.31 -6.01
CA ARG A 179 -20.22 14.35 -4.95
C ARG A 179 -20.78 15.09 -3.75
N VAL A 180 -22.03 14.84 -3.40
CA VAL A 180 -22.71 15.45 -2.27
C VAL A 180 -22.86 14.46 -1.14
N GLY A 181 -22.25 14.75 -0.01
CA GLY A 181 -22.44 14.03 1.24
C GLY A 181 -23.75 14.43 1.92
N LEU A 182 -24.70 13.51 1.94
CA LEU A 182 -25.95 13.64 2.69
C LEU A 182 -25.65 13.21 4.14
N ILE A 183 -25.60 14.19 5.03
CA ILE A 183 -25.23 13.97 6.43
C ILE A 183 -26.37 14.30 7.37
N ASN A 184 -26.31 13.78 8.59
CA ASN A 184 -27.00 14.38 9.72
C ASN A 184 -26.06 15.29 10.52
N ALA A 185 -26.57 16.21 11.32
CA ALA A 185 -25.80 17.19 12.07
C ALA A 185 -24.71 16.55 12.97
N GLY A 186 -24.97 15.37 13.52
CA GLY A 186 -24.02 14.65 14.37
C GLY A 186 -22.77 14.12 13.64
N PHE A 187 -22.74 14.02 12.30
CA PHE A 187 -21.64 13.42 11.56
C PHE A 187 -20.31 14.16 11.75
N LEU A 188 -20.27 15.46 11.45
CA LEU A 188 -19.04 16.26 11.57
C LEU A 188 -18.62 16.48 13.03
N GLU A 189 -19.59 16.59 13.92
CA GLU A 189 -19.32 16.65 15.37
C GLU A 189 -18.66 15.37 15.88
N THR A 190 -19.14 14.20 15.41
CA THR A 190 -18.57 12.90 15.74
C THR A 190 -17.11 12.78 15.29
N LEU A 191 -16.78 13.26 14.11
CA LEU A 191 -15.40 13.31 13.63
C LEU A 191 -14.55 14.38 14.34
N GLY A 192 -15.19 15.39 14.95
CA GLY A 192 -14.53 16.49 15.63
C GLY A 192 -13.80 17.44 14.69
N VAL A 193 -14.34 17.59 13.47
CA VAL A 193 -13.76 18.46 12.43
C VAL A 193 -14.40 19.83 12.50
N GLN A 194 -13.57 20.88 12.40
CA GLN A 194 -14.03 22.27 12.35
C GLN A 194 -13.79 22.82 10.93
N PRO A 195 -14.69 23.63 10.38
CA PRO A 195 -14.49 24.29 9.12
C PRO A 195 -13.36 25.33 9.20
N MET A 196 -12.69 25.57 8.07
CA MET A 196 -11.68 26.62 7.93
C MET A 196 -12.32 28.02 7.87
N LEU A 197 -13.49 28.12 7.20
CA LEU A 197 -14.32 29.33 7.13
C LEU A 197 -15.75 28.98 7.52
N GLY A 198 -16.42 29.87 8.26
CA GLY A 198 -17.81 29.69 8.62
C GLY A 198 -18.06 28.72 9.76
N ARG A 199 -19.13 27.91 9.64
CA ARG A 199 -19.60 26.97 10.67
C ARG A 199 -20.16 25.67 10.06
N ILE A 200 -20.42 24.67 10.91
CA ILE A 200 -21.13 23.44 10.55
C ILE A 200 -22.65 23.61 10.66
N ILE A 201 -23.41 22.69 10.07
CA ILE A 201 -24.86 22.58 10.24
C ILE A 201 -25.16 22.22 11.70
N SER A 202 -26.03 22.99 12.35
CA SER A 202 -26.42 22.73 13.74
C SER A 202 -27.62 21.73 13.81
N PRO A 203 -27.79 21.02 14.95
CA PRO A 203 -28.92 20.11 15.10
C PRO A 203 -30.30 20.76 14.94
N GLY A 204 -30.44 22.05 15.28
CA GLY A 204 -31.68 22.80 15.08
C GLY A 204 -32.00 23.14 13.61
N GLU A 205 -31.01 23.07 12.73
CA GLU A 205 -31.17 23.30 11.29
C GLU A 205 -31.36 21.96 10.52
N ASP A 206 -30.98 20.86 11.13
CA ASP A 206 -31.08 19.48 10.60
C ASP A 206 -32.44 18.86 10.92
N VAL A 207 -33.49 19.54 10.49
CA VAL A 207 -34.90 19.13 10.72
C VAL A 207 -35.67 19.22 9.42
N GLN A 208 -36.77 18.46 9.33
CA GLN A 208 -37.65 18.51 8.16
C GLN A 208 -38.16 19.95 7.94
N GLY A 209 -38.01 20.48 6.72
CA GLY A 209 -38.36 21.87 6.40
C GLY A 209 -37.34 22.90 6.86
N GLY A 210 -36.22 22.48 7.41
CA GLY A 210 -35.09 23.35 7.77
C GLY A 210 -34.48 24.10 6.59
N PRO A 211 -33.58 25.07 6.85
CA PRO A 211 -32.93 25.83 5.78
C PRO A 211 -31.99 24.95 4.94
N ARG A 212 -31.97 25.20 3.62
CA ARG A 212 -31.04 24.51 2.70
C ARG A 212 -29.64 25.10 2.82
N LEU A 213 -28.82 24.49 3.63
CA LEU A 213 -27.45 24.88 3.92
C LEU A 213 -26.46 23.88 3.30
N ALA A 214 -25.31 24.39 2.89
CA ALA A 214 -24.23 23.59 2.33
C ALA A 214 -22.90 23.93 2.98
N MET A 215 -22.06 22.92 3.23
CA MET A 215 -20.65 23.09 3.50
C MET A 215 -19.88 22.51 2.32
N VAL A 216 -18.78 23.15 1.93
CA VAL A 216 -18.00 22.71 0.76
C VAL A 216 -16.61 22.25 1.21
N ASN A 217 -16.04 21.29 0.50
CA ASN A 217 -14.65 20.92 0.72
C ASN A 217 -13.68 21.97 0.13
N ASN A 218 -12.39 21.84 0.46
CA ASN A 218 -11.38 22.79 -0.02
C ASN A 218 -11.23 22.76 -1.55
N HIS A 219 -11.35 21.56 -2.17
CA HIS A 219 -11.25 21.41 -3.62
C HIS A 219 -12.40 22.12 -4.36
N PHE A 220 -13.63 21.95 -3.90
CA PHE A 220 -14.78 22.65 -4.45
C PHE A 220 -14.65 24.18 -4.31
N TRP A 221 -14.23 24.65 -3.14
CA TRP A 221 -13.99 26.06 -2.87
C TRP A 221 -12.94 26.67 -3.81
N GLN A 222 -11.84 25.95 -4.08
CA GLN A 222 -10.80 26.42 -5.00
C GLN A 222 -11.25 26.42 -6.46
N ASN A 223 -11.88 25.35 -6.93
CA ASN A 223 -12.14 25.17 -8.35
C ASN A 223 -13.46 25.81 -8.83
N TYR A 224 -14.46 25.89 -7.96
CA TYR A 224 -15.79 26.39 -8.34
C TYR A 224 -16.15 27.71 -7.68
N LEU A 225 -15.55 28.07 -6.54
CA LEU A 225 -15.80 29.34 -5.85
C LEU A 225 -14.58 30.28 -5.88
N GLY A 226 -13.54 29.97 -6.66
CA GLY A 226 -12.40 30.84 -6.92
C GLY A 226 -11.53 31.13 -5.70
N SER A 227 -11.54 30.31 -4.64
CA SER A 227 -10.84 30.53 -3.37
C SER A 227 -11.25 31.84 -2.67
N ASP A 228 -12.50 32.31 -2.87
CA ASP A 228 -12.96 33.55 -2.26
C ASP A 228 -13.12 33.41 -0.75
N PRO A 229 -12.44 34.24 0.09
CA PRO A 229 -12.62 34.22 1.53
C PRO A 229 -14.05 34.59 1.99
N HIS A 230 -14.84 35.21 1.12
CA HIS A 230 -16.23 35.60 1.40
C HIS A 230 -17.26 34.57 0.85
N ALA A 231 -16.82 33.37 0.49
CA ALA A 231 -17.69 32.32 -0.05
C ALA A 231 -18.83 31.91 0.90
N VAL A 232 -18.72 32.20 2.21
CA VAL A 232 -19.80 32.01 3.19
C VAL A 232 -20.90 32.99 2.89
N GLY A 233 -22.12 32.50 2.67
CA GLY A 233 -23.27 33.29 2.23
C GLY A 233 -23.57 33.17 0.72
N TYR A 234 -22.66 32.60 -0.08
CA TYR A 234 -22.94 32.35 -1.51
C TYR A 234 -24.04 31.30 -1.68
N THR A 235 -24.81 31.48 -2.74
CA THR A 235 -25.84 30.50 -3.12
C THR A 235 -25.31 29.61 -4.26
N ILE A 236 -25.37 28.30 -4.05
CA ILE A 236 -25.04 27.29 -5.06
C ILE A 236 -26.28 26.48 -5.46
N GLN A 237 -26.33 26.03 -6.72
CA GLN A 237 -27.43 25.23 -7.26
C GLN A 237 -27.02 23.75 -7.28
N LEU A 238 -27.69 22.91 -6.50
CA LEU A 238 -27.44 21.46 -6.43
C LEU A 238 -28.73 20.69 -6.72
N GLY A 239 -28.73 19.92 -7.82
CA GLY A 239 -29.90 19.12 -8.23
C GLY A 239 -31.19 19.94 -8.39
N GLY A 240 -31.06 21.19 -8.88
CA GLY A 240 -32.18 22.12 -9.09
C GLY A 240 -32.66 22.83 -7.81
N ASN A 241 -31.98 22.69 -6.69
CA ASN A 241 -32.29 23.42 -5.45
C ASN A 241 -31.16 24.38 -5.08
N SER A 242 -31.53 25.54 -4.52
CA SER A 242 -30.61 26.55 -4.01
C SER A 242 -30.17 26.22 -2.60
N TYR A 243 -28.87 26.24 -2.35
CA TYR A 243 -28.26 26.04 -1.03
C TYR A 243 -27.37 27.23 -0.69
N THR A 244 -27.41 27.68 0.58
CA THR A 244 -26.50 28.70 1.07
C THR A 244 -25.24 28.07 1.64
N VAL A 245 -24.07 28.47 1.16
CA VAL A 245 -22.79 28.03 1.70
C VAL A 245 -22.58 28.65 3.07
N ILE A 246 -22.40 27.81 4.12
CA ILE A 246 -22.20 28.24 5.50
C ILE A 246 -20.82 27.92 6.04
N GLY A 247 -20.04 27.09 5.33
CA GLY A 247 -18.72 26.72 5.79
C GLY A 247 -17.86 26.12 4.67
N VAL A 248 -16.54 26.26 4.83
CA VAL A 248 -15.52 25.64 3.98
C VAL A 248 -14.66 24.73 4.83
N MET A 249 -14.58 23.46 4.45
CA MET A 249 -13.81 22.46 5.18
C MET A 249 -12.31 22.61 4.91
N PRO A 250 -11.44 22.27 5.88
CA PRO A 250 -9.98 22.35 5.68
C PRO A 250 -9.50 21.33 4.63
N ALA A 251 -8.38 21.64 3.96
CA ALA A 251 -7.79 20.78 2.94
C ALA A 251 -7.38 19.39 3.47
N SER A 252 -7.13 19.27 4.78
CA SER A 252 -6.81 18.01 5.44
C SER A 252 -8.03 17.13 5.72
N PHE A 253 -9.25 17.65 5.54
CA PHE A 253 -10.47 16.90 5.79
C PHE A 253 -10.85 16.05 4.55
N ALA A 254 -11.00 14.78 4.77
CA ALA A 254 -11.66 13.84 3.86
C ALA A 254 -12.62 12.99 4.69
N PRO A 255 -13.87 12.77 4.24
CA PRO A 255 -14.76 11.83 4.89
C PRO A 255 -14.16 10.41 4.89
N PRO A 256 -14.43 9.59 5.92
CA PRO A 256 -13.76 8.30 6.04
C PRO A 256 -14.07 7.30 4.92
N ALA A 257 -15.32 7.24 4.46
CA ALA A 257 -15.75 6.22 3.50
C ALA A 257 -15.62 6.66 2.05
N GLU A 258 -16.11 7.85 1.75
CA GLU A 258 -16.25 8.33 0.39
C GLU A 258 -15.85 9.81 0.29
N HIS A 259 -15.32 10.19 -0.86
CA HIS A 259 -15.02 11.58 -1.14
C HIS A 259 -16.32 12.36 -1.40
N ALA A 260 -16.50 13.50 -0.72
CA ALA A 260 -17.60 14.42 -0.95
C ALA A 260 -17.08 15.84 -1.16
N ASP A 261 -17.66 16.53 -2.16
CA ASP A 261 -17.30 17.90 -2.51
C ASP A 261 -18.13 18.90 -1.71
N VAL A 262 -19.38 18.56 -1.46
CA VAL A 262 -20.36 19.38 -0.74
C VAL A 262 -21.05 18.52 0.30
N PHE A 263 -21.40 19.09 1.44
CA PHE A 263 -22.13 18.41 2.53
C PHE A 263 -23.45 19.15 2.79
N VAL A 264 -24.56 18.42 2.78
CA VAL A 264 -25.90 18.96 3.05
C VAL A 264 -26.67 18.05 4.00
N SER A 265 -27.66 18.57 4.69
CA SER A 265 -28.56 17.76 5.53
C SER A 265 -29.40 16.81 4.69
N LEU A 266 -29.40 15.51 5.07
CA LEU A 266 -30.21 14.47 4.41
C LEU A 266 -31.71 14.78 4.58
N ILE A 267 -32.17 15.05 5.83
CA ILE A 267 -33.59 15.26 6.10
C ILE A 267 -34.17 16.52 5.46
N VAL A 268 -33.35 17.54 5.25
CA VAL A 268 -33.76 18.77 4.54
C VAL A 268 -33.81 18.53 3.02
N ARG A 269 -32.86 17.73 2.49
CA ARG A 269 -32.81 17.46 1.07
C ARG A 269 -33.87 16.46 0.60
N ASP A 270 -33.99 15.33 1.30
CA ASP A 270 -34.96 14.28 1.03
C ASP A 270 -35.67 13.80 2.32
N PRO A 271 -36.74 14.50 2.74
CA PRO A 271 -37.49 14.13 3.93
C PRO A 271 -38.07 12.71 3.87
N GLY A 272 -38.42 12.21 2.69
CA GLY A 272 -38.92 10.86 2.47
C GLY A 272 -37.88 9.83 2.88
N ALA A 273 -36.73 9.83 2.21
CA ALA A 273 -35.63 8.94 2.52
C ALA A 273 -35.13 9.08 3.98
N GLY A 274 -35.23 10.29 4.55
CA GLY A 274 -34.89 10.56 5.95
C GLY A 274 -35.89 9.98 6.95
N ALA A 275 -37.10 9.56 6.53
CA ALA A 275 -38.13 9.00 7.39
C ALA A 275 -38.27 7.46 7.25
N GLU A 276 -37.75 6.88 6.16
CA GLU A 276 -37.87 5.46 5.86
C GLU A 276 -36.82 4.64 6.61
N ARG A 277 -37.27 3.69 7.45
CA ARG A 277 -36.39 2.87 8.30
C ARG A 277 -35.72 1.72 7.56
N ASP A 278 -36.37 1.17 6.57
CA ASP A 278 -35.86 0.06 5.76
C ASP A 278 -34.76 0.49 4.76
N LEU A 279 -34.60 1.80 4.54
CA LEU A 279 -33.54 2.34 3.69
C LEU A 279 -32.19 2.40 4.43
N HIS A 280 -31.50 1.28 4.49
CA HIS A 280 -30.16 1.18 5.08
C HIS A 280 -29.08 1.56 4.07
N PHE A 281 -28.76 2.85 3.97
CA PHE A 281 -27.81 3.35 2.97
C PHE A 281 -26.73 4.27 3.53
N MET A 282 -26.78 4.62 4.84
CA MET A 282 -25.82 5.49 5.47
C MET A 282 -24.67 4.70 6.11
N HIS A 283 -23.44 5.11 5.88
CA HIS A 283 -22.32 4.75 6.75
C HIS A 283 -22.39 5.54 8.05
N THR A 284 -22.36 4.88 9.20
CA THR A 284 -22.53 5.52 10.50
C THR A 284 -21.29 5.43 11.36
N TYR A 285 -20.94 6.55 11.97
CA TYR A 285 -19.75 6.76 12.78
C TYR A 285 -20.16 7.14 14.19
N TRP A 286 -19.46 6.59 15.16
CA TRP A 286 -19.79 6.72 16.56
C TRP A 286 -18.55 7.03 17.38
N ARG A 287 -18.68 7.91 18.37
CA ARG A 287 -17.59 8.24 19.28
C ARG A 287 -17.85 7.63 20.65
N LEU A 288 -16.95 6.74 21.09
CA LEU A 288 -16.98 6.15 22.42
C LEU A 288 -16.81 7.25 23.50
N LYS A 289 -17.54 7.13 24.60
CA LYS A 289 -17.29 7.93 25.81
C LYS A 289 -15.93 7.55 26.40
N GLU A 290 -15.31 8.46 27.15
CA GLU A 290 -14.07 8.18 27.85
C GLU A 290 -14.21 6.99 28.80
N GLY A 291 -13.26 6.07 28.76
CA GLY A 291 -13.24 4.86 29.60
C GLY A 291 -14.13 3.71 29.12
N VAL A 292 -14.94 3.88 28.08
CA VAL A 292 -15.77 2.80 27.51
C VAL A 292 -14.94 1.97 26.54
N THR A 293 -14.93 0.66 26.74
CA THR A 293 -14.27 -0.30 25.85
C THR A 293 -15.17 -0.67 24.67
N LEU A 294 -14.54 -1.15 23.57
CA LEU A 294 -15.29 -1.63 22.41
C LEU A 294 -16.27 -2.76 22.76
N ALA A 295 -15.86 -3.67 23.65
CA ALA A 295 -16.71 -4.78 24.10
C ALA A 295 -17.96 -4.30 24.87
N GLN A 296 -17.82 -3.27 25.72
CA GLN A 296 -18.96 -2.66 26.42
C GLN A 296 -19.89 -1.94 25.42
N ALA A 297 -19.35 -1.22 24.47
CA ALA A 297 -20.14 -0.56 23.42
C ALA A 297 -20.85 -1.57 22.54
N GLN A 298 -20.22 -2.70 22.18
CA GLN A 298 -20.85 -3.78 21.42
C GLN A 298 -22.02 -4.43 22.21
N ALA A 299 -21.87 -4.60 23.51
CA ALA A 299 -22.95 -5.12 24.37
C ALA A 299 -24.12 -4.13 24.48
N ASP A 300 -23.84 -2.82 24.60
CA ASP A 300 -24.88 -1.76 24.59
C ASP A 300 -25.62 -1.74 23.24
N MET A 301 -24.86 -1.80 22.12
CA MET A 301 -25.44 -1.85 20.77
C MET A 301 -26.31 -3.08 20.57
N ALA A 302 -25.88 -4.27 21.00
CA ALA A 302 -26.67 -5.48 20.90
C ALA A 302 -27.97 -5.41 21.74
N ALA A 303 -27.98 -4.64 22.83
CA ALA A 303 -29.21 -4.38 23.58
C ALA A 303 -30.14 -3.40 22.86
N ILE A 304 -29.60 -2.41 22.16
CA ILE A 304 -30.36 -1.49 21.30
C ILE A 304 -30.95 -2.25 20.11
N ASP A 305 -30.14 -3.06 19.41
CA ASP A 305 -30.59 -3.88 18.27
C ASP A 305 -31.81 -4.75 18.65
N ARG A 306 -31.76 -5.41 19.82
CA ARG A 306 -32.91 -6.21 20.30
C ARG A 306 -34.19 -5.36 20.50
N ARG A 307 -34.05 -4.15 21.09
CA ARG A 307 -35.20 -3.25 21.27
C ARG A 307 -35.75 -2.76 19.94
N LEU A 308 -34.88 -2.44 18.98
CA LEU A 308 -35.32 -2.04 17.64
C LEU A 308 -35.98 -3.20 16.91
N ALA A 309 -35.48 -4.42 17.02
CA ALA A 309 -36.07 -5.61 16.44
C ALA A 309 -37.45 -5.95 17.05
N GLU A 310 -37.66 -5.70 18.35
CA GLU A 310 -38.93 -5.86 19.01
C GLU A 310 -39.95 -4.77 18.62
N GLN A 311 -39.47 -3.53 18.46
CA GLN A 311 -40.31 -2.37 18.13
C GLN A 311 -40.65 -2.29 16.63
N TYR A 312 -39.72 -2.74 15.77
CA TYR A 312 -39.82 -2.67 14.31
C TYR A 312 -39.47 -4.03 13.67
N PRO A 313 -40.29 -5.05 13.91
CA PRO A 313 -39.95 -6.43 13.48
C PRO A 313 -39.96 -6.63 11.95
N ALA A 314 -40.61 -5.76 11.20
CA ALA A 314 -40.64 -5.85 9.74
C ALA A 314 -39.29 -5.44 9.14
N GLU A 315 -38.67 -4.42 9.69
CA GLU A 315 -37.43 -3.79 9.15
C GLU A 315 -36.18 -4.29 9.87
N GLU A 316 -36.22 -4.49 11.20
CA GLU A 316 -35.02 -4.63 12.05
C GLU A 316 -34.85 -6.01 12.72
N LYS A 317 -35.69 -7.02 12.40
CA LYS A 317 -35.65 -8.33 13.04
C LYS A 317 -34.30 -9.05 12.99
N GLU A 318 -33.59 -8.91 11.89
CA GLU A 318 -32.29 -9.56 11.70
C GLU A 318 -31.13 -8.63 12.02
N ARG A 319 -31.43 -7.45 12.62
CA ARG A 319 -30.39 -6.45 12.91
C ARG A 319 -29.33 -7.02 13.84
N LYS A 320 -28.09 -6.94 13.42
CA LYS A 320 -26.89 -7.31 14.19
C LYS A 320 -25.79 -6.32 13.84
N SER A 321 -25.74 -5.23 14.58
CA SER A 321 -24.73 -4.19 14.36
C SER A 321 -23.36 -4.63 14.85
N GLN A 322 -22.38 -4.72 13.95
CA GLN A 322 -21.00 -5.01 14.30
C GLN A 322 -20.19 -3.72 14.40
N LEU A 323 -19.69 -3.42 15.60
CA LEU A 323 -18.81 -2.28 15.83
C LEU A 323 -17.35 -2.62 15.48
N VAL A 324 -16.75 -1.82 14.65
CA VAL A 324 -15.33 -1.95 14.25
C VAL A 324 -14.63 -0.60 14.49
N PRO A 325 -13.40 -0.58 15.05
CA PRO A 325 -12.62 0.65 15.12
C PRO A 325 -12.47 1.29 13.74
N LEU A 326 -12.70 2.61 13.65
CA LEU A 326 -12.67 3.31 12.35
C LEU A 326 -11.38 3.05 11.56
N HIS A 327 -10.23 3.06 12.24
CA HIS A 327 -8.95 2.77 11.59
C HIS A 327 -8.89 1.35 11.04
N GLU A 328 -9.38 0.36 11.77
CA GLU A 328 -9.40 -1.03 11.34
C GLU A 328 -10.35 -1.24 10.15
N TRP A 329 -11.51 -0.58 10.17
CA TRP A 329 -12.46 -0.61 9.06
C TRP A 329 -11.88 -0.03 7.76
N LEU A 330 -11.17 1.11 7.85
CA LEU A 330 -10.57 1.76 6.68
C LEU A 330 -9.41 0.98 6.05
N VAL A 331 -8.65 0.24 6.88
CA VAL A 331 -7.42 -0.44 6.41
C VAL A 331 -7.54 -1.96 6.39
N GLY A 332 -8.66 -2.54 6.88
CA GLY A 332 -8.83 -3.98 7.07
C GLY A 332 -8.51 -4.78 5.80
N ASP A 333 -9.07 -4.39 4.68
CA ASP A 333 -8.92 -5.09 3.40
C ASP A 333 -7.51 -5.01 2.82
N VAL A 334 -6.80 -3.91 3.06
CA VAL A 334 -5.44 -3.71 2.51
C VAL A 334 -4.33 -4.11 3.48
N ARG A 335 -4.64 -4.29 4.77
CA ARG A 335 -3.65 -4.58 5.82
C ARG A 335 -2.84 -5.83 5.53
N SER A 336 -3.50 -6.94 5.19
CA SER A 336 -2.84 -8.21 4.91
C SER A 336 -1.90 -8.10 3.72
N ALA A 337 -2.32 -7.43 2.65
CA ALA A 337 -1.50 -7.19 1.48
C ALA A 337 -0.26 -6.34 1.79
N LEU A 338 -0.45 -5.23 2.53
CA LEU A 338 0.65 -4.35 2.93
C LEU A 338 1.66 -5.05 3.84
N LEU A 339 1.22 -5.91 4.77
CA LEU A 339 2.12 -6.69 5.63
C LEU A 339 2.92 -7.72 4.83
N VAL A 340 2.29 -8.41 3.86
CA VAL A 340 2.99 -9.33 2.95
C VAL A 340 4.01 -8.59 2.10
N LEU A 341 3.66 -7.44 1.52
CA LEU A 341 4.59 -6.60 0.75
C LEU A 341 5.75 -6.09 1.60
N PHE A 342 5.49 -5.71 2.86
CA PHE A 342 6.53 -5.31 3.80
C PHE A 342 7.48 -6.45 4.15
N GLY A 343 6.93 -7.64 4.39
CA GLY A 343 7.73 -8.85 4.56
C GLY A 343 8.59 -9.16 3.33
N ALA A 344 7.99 -9.06 2.14
CA ALA A 344 8.68 -9.31 0.88
C ALA A 344 9.85 -8.35 0.66
N VAL A 345 9.63 -7.04 0.86
CA VAL A 345 10.69 -6.06 0.69
C VAL A 345 11.76 -6.16 1.81
N GLY A 346 11.40 -6.60 3.01
CA GLY A 346 12.33 -6.97 4.07
C GLY A 346 13.24 -8.14 3.66
N LEU A 347 12.69 -9.14 2.97
CA LEU A 347 13.47 -10.25 2.40
C LEU A 347 14.43 -9.76 1.30
N VAL A 348 14.01 -8.82 0.45
CA VAL A 348 14.90 -8.18 -0.55
C VAL A 348 16.06 -7.45 0.14
N LEU A 349 15.79 -6.73 1.25
CA LEU A 349 16.83 -6.09 2.04
C LEU A 349 17.82 -7.10 2.60
N LEU A 350 17.36 -8.25 3.10
CA LEU A 350 18.23 -9.31 3.59
C LEU A 350 19.16 -9.84 2.49
N ILE A 351 18.67 -10.03 1.27
CA ILE A 351 19.49 -10.40 0.10
C ILE A 351 20.54 -9.30 -0.17
N ALA A 352 20.11 -8.03 -0.23
CA ALA A 352 21.03 -6.91 -0.44
C ALA A 352 22.12 -6.83 0.65
N CYS A 353 21.75 -7.07 1.91
CA CYS A 353 22.68 -7.11 3.05
C CYS A 353 23.66 -8.28 2.96
N ALA A 354 23.21 -9.47 2.55
CA ALA A 354 24.08 -10.64 2.36
C ALA A 354 25.07 -10.41 1.22
N ASN A 355 24.62 -9.80 0.10
CA ASN A 355 25.50 -9.37 -0.98
C ASN A 355 26.53 -8.33 -0.53
N PHE A 356 26.09 -7.35 0.26
CA PHE A 356 26.97 -6.34 0.84
C PHE A 356 28.02 -6.96 1.76
N ALA A 357 27.62 -7.88 2.67
CA ALA A 357 28.54 -8.63 3.52
C ALA A 357 29.55 -9.44 2.70
N SER A 358 29.10 -10.11 1.62
CA SER A 358 29.95 -10.87 0.72
C SER A 358 30.99 -9.97 0.03
N LEU A 359 30.60 -8.77 -0.40
CA LEU A 359 31.49 -7.77 -0.98
C LEU A 359 32.54 -7.26 0.04
N LEU A 360 32.11 -6.96 1.27
CA LEU A 360 33.03 -6.53 2.35
C LEU A 360 34.03 -7.64 2.72
N MET A 361 33.61 -8.91 2.76
CA MET A 361 34.51 -10.02 3.01
C MET A 361 35.58 -10.17 1.92
N MET A 362 35.19 -10.01 0.66
CA MET A 362 36.14 -10.01 -0.47
C MET A 362 37.21 -8.93 -0.32
N ARG A 363 36.78 -7.75 0.07
CA ARG A 363 37.67 -6.60 0.30
C ARG A 363 38.62 -6.85 1.49
N ALA A 364 38.07 -7.35 2.62
CA ALA A 364 38.88 -7.66 3.79
C ALA A 364 40.00 -8.66 3.51
N VAL A 365 39.74 -9.65 2.65
CA VAL A 365 40.79 -10.61 2.21
C VAL A 365 41.79 -9.94 1.28
N ALA A 366 41.37 -9.07 0.36
CA ALA A 366 42.29 -8.34 -0.52
C ALA A 366 43.21 -7.38 0.23
N GLU A 367 42.71 -6.77 1.32
CA GLU A 367 43.47 -5.84 2.18
C GLU A 367 44.26 -6.55 3.32
N ARG A 368 44.24 -7.89 3.38
CA ARG A 368 44.84 -8.65 4.50
C ARG A 368 46.31 -8.30 4.74
N ARG A 369 47.13 -8.16 3.69
CA ARG A 369 48.55 -7.77 3.79
C ARG A 369 48.71 -6.41 4.48
N GLU A 370 47.90 -5.42 4.13
CA GLU A 370 47.89 -4.09 4.74
C GLU A 370 47.48 -4.13 6.21
N LEU A 371 46.47 -4.94 6.56
CA LEU A 371 46.02 -5.10 7.94
C LEU A 371 47.10 -5.75 8.82
N VAL A 372 47.81 -6.74 8.29
CA VAL A 372 48.94 -7.41 9.01
C VAL A 372 50.08 -6.44 9.24
N ILE A 373 50.48 -5.64 8.22
CA ILE A 373 51.54 -4.61 8.38
C ILE A 373 51.13 -3.61 9.47
N ARG A 374 49.90 -3.16 9.52
CA ARG A 374 49.40 -2.23 10.54
C ARG A 374 49.38 -2.86 11.94
N ALA A 375 48.98 -4.13 12.02
CA ALA A 375 49.03 -4.86 13.29
C ALA A 375 50.47 -5.02 13.79
N ALA A 376 51.42 -5.30 12.89
CA ALA A 376 52.87 -5.38 13.21
C ALA A 376 53.45 -4.03 13.68
N LEU A 377 52.92 -2.91 13.18
CA LEU A 377 53.26 -1.55 13.59
C LEU A 377 52.53 -1.11 14.91
N GLY A 378 51.83 -2.02 15.60
CA GLY A 378 51.24 -1.75 16.92
C GLY A 378 49.74 -1.33 16.88
N ALA A 379 49.02 -1.45 15.75
CA ALA A 379 47.60 -1.16 15.73
C ALA A 379 46.80 -2.22 16.54
N GLY A 380 46.15 -1.79 17.62
CA GLY A 380 45.30 -2.65 18.44
C GLY A 380 44.07 -3.20 17.68
N ARG A 381 43.60 -4.41 18.05
CA ARG A 381 42.45 -5.09 17.46
C ARG A 381 41.19 -4.21 17.40
N GLY A 382 40.91 -3.44 18.46
CA GLY A 382 39.77 -2.53 18.53
C GLY A 382 39.80 -1.42 17.45
N ARG A 383 41.00 -0.91 17.10
CA ARG A 383 41.19 0.10 16.07
C ARG A 383 40.95 -0.48 14.67
N LEU A 384 41.32 -1.73 14.42
CA LEU A 384 41.02 -2.42 13.15
C LEU A 384 39.53 -2.69 12.99
N ILE A 385 38.86 -3.16 14.06
CA ILE A 385 37.40 -3.38 14.07
C ILE A 385 36.65 -2.05 13.77
N ARG A 386 36.99 -0.98 14.51
CA ARG A 386 36.39 0.33 14.39
C ARG A 386 36.54 0.88 12.98
N LYS A 387 37.73 0.81 12.37
CA LYS A 387 37.97 1.22 11.00
C LYS A 387 37.02 0.51 10.01
N THR A 388 36.96 -0.82 10.09
CA THR A 388 36.14 -1.63 9.18
C THR A 388 34.64 -1.33 9.35
N LEU A 389 34.17 -1.16 10.59
CA LEU A 389 32.79 -0.79 10.90
C LEU A 389 32.45 0.63 10.40
N THR A 390 33.40 1.59 10.54
CA THR A 390 33.22 2.96 10.02
C THR A 390 33.10 2.98 8.51
N GLU A 391 33.94 2.22 7.79
CA GLU A 391 33.86 2.08 6.33
C GLU A 391 32.51 1.46 5.90
N SER A 392 32.09 0.41 6.59
CA SER A 392 30.81 -0.25 6.33
C SER A 392 29.61 0.66 6.62
N ALA A 393 29.63 1.40 7.73
CA ALA A 393 28.59 2.36 8.09
C ALA A 393 28.54 3.51 7.07
N LEU A 394 29.69 4.01 6.62
CA LEU A 394 29.76 5.08 5.60
C LEU A 394 29.15 4.62 4.28
N LEU A 395 29.49 3.42 3.82
CA LEU A 395 28.86 2.83 2.61
C LEU A 395 27.36 2.66 2.76
N SER A 396 26.91 2.21 3.94
CA SER A 396 25.48 2.00 4.20
C SER A 396 24.70 3.31 4.29
N VAL A 397 25.28 4.35 4.88
CA VAL A 397 24.68 5.70 4.91
C VAL A 397 24.60 6.30 3.50
N LEU A 398 25.67 6.16 2.69
CA LEU A 398 25.64 6.59 1.29
C LEU A 398 24.63 5.77 0.46
N GLY A 399 24.54 4.46 0.71
CA GLY A 399 23.53 3.59 0.13
C GLY A 399 22.12 4.00 0.53
N GLY A 400 21.92 4.35 1.81
CA GLY A 400 20.64 4.87 2.31
C GLY A 400 20.26 6.22 1.68
N ALA A 401 21.22 7.15 1.54
CA ALA A 401 20.99 8.43 0.86
C ALA A 401 20.61 8.25 -0.62
N ALA A 402 21.31 7.37 -1.34
CA ALA A 402 20.94 6.98 -2.70
C ALA A 402 19.58 6.26 -2.74
N GLY A 403 19.29 5.40 -1.73
CA GLY A 403 18.02 4.71 -1.57
C GLY A 403 16.84 5.66 -1.37
N LEU A 404 17.03 6.81 -0.71
CA LEU A 404 16.00 7.86 -0.60
C LEU A 404 15.59 8.41 -1.97
N LEU A 405 16.53 8.57 -2.91
CA LEU A 405 16.21 9.00 -4.27
C LEU A 405 15.38 7.92 -4.99
N PHE A 406 15.77 6.65 -4.88
CA PHE A 406 14.99 5.54 -5.43
C PHE A 406 13.62 5.43 -4.77
N ALA A 407 13.53 5.64 -3.46
CA ALA A 407 12.27 5.64 -2.74
C ALA A 407 11.34 6.77 -3.21
N LYS A 408 11.86 7.98 -3.45
CA LYS A 408 11.07 9.10 -3.99
C LYS A 408 10.49 8.78 -5.36
N LEU A 409 11.30 8.26 -6.26
CA LEU A 409 10.85 7.84 -7.60
C LEU A 409 9.84 6.68 -7.50
N GLY A 410 10.15 5.67 -6.67
CA GLY A 410 9.27 4.53 -6.44
C GLY A 410 7.91 4.95 -5.84
N THR A 411 7.91 5.83 -4.87
CA THR A 411 6.66 6.35 -4.27
C THR A 411 5.84 7.13 -5.29
N SER A 412 6.45 7.98 -6.12
CA SER A 412 5.74 8.68 -7.21
C SER A 412 5.09 7.68 -8.17
N MET A 413 5.82 6.65 -8.59
CA MET A 413 5.30 5.60 -9.47
C MET A 413 4.18 4.79 -8.81
N LEU A 414 4.31 4.47 -7.51
CA LEU A 414 3.26 3.79 -6.76
C LEU A 414 1.98 4.62 -6.65
N LEU A 415 2.11 5.93 -6.49
CA LEU A 415 0.96 6.84 -6.42
C LEU A 415 0.20 6.93 -7.74
N THR A 416 0.85 6.76 -8.89
CA THR A 416 0.17 6.72 -10.20
C THR A 416 -0.52 5.37 -10.49
N LEU A 417 -0.05 4.30 -9.86
CA LEU A 417 -0.58 2.94 -10.06
C LEU A 417 -1.53 2.49 -8.95
N ARG A 418 -1.71 3.33 -7.92
CA ARG A 418 -2.51 2.97 -6.74
C ARG A 418 -4.00 2.81 -7.08
N PRO A 419 -4.70 1.82 -6.48
CA PRO A 419 -6.15 1.75 -6.48
C PRO A 419 -6.80 2.99 -5.84
N GLU A 420 -8.03 3.32 -6.23
CA GLU A 420 -8.75 4.48 -5.68
C GLU A 420 -8.96 4.40 -4.16
N GLU A 421 -9.12 3.19 -3.61
CA GLU A 421 -9.23 2.98 -2.17
C GLU A 421 -7.99 3.46 -1.40
N LEU A 422 -6.79 3.23 -1.96
CA LEU A 422 -5.54 3.74 -1.40
C LEU A 422 -5.33 5.24 -1.66
N ALA A 423 -5.99 5.79 -2.69
CA ALA A 423 -5.95 7.22 -2.96
C ALA A 423 -6.62 8.05 -1.87
N ARG A 424 -7.62 7.50 -1.19
CA ARG A 424 -8.35 8.13 -0.08
C ARG A 424 -7.47 8.36 1.15
N LEU A 425 -6.38 7.58 1.30
CA LEU A 425 -5.43 7.72 2.39
C LEU A 425 -4.36 8.77 2.01
N SER A 426 -4.69 10.03 2.19
CA SER A 426 -3.94 11.21 1.72
C SER A 426 -2.61 11.50 2.45
N GLY A 427 -2.03 10.53 3.15
CA GLY A 427 -0.88 10.73 4.03
C GLY A 427 0.46 10.16 3.56
N ILE A 428 0.61 9.77 2.28
CA ILE A 428 1.86 9.17 1.81
C ILE A 428 2.89 10.26 1.52
N HIS A 429 3.58 10.71 2.57
CA HIS A 429 4.67 11.69 2.48
C HIS A 429 5.95 11.13 3.10
N MET A 430 7.10 11.59 2.59
CA MET A 430 8.38 11.34 3.25
C MET A 430 8.49 12.28 4.47
N ASP A 431 8.02 11.82 5.61
CA ASP A 431 8.08 12.52 6.86
C ASP A 431 9.36 12.19 7.67
N THR A 432 9.51 12.83 8.83
CA THR A 432 10.64 12.60 9.74
C THR A 432 10.74 11.13 10.20
N ARG A 433 9.63 10.40 10.29
CA ARG A 433 9.61 8.97 10.68
C ARG A 433 10.24 8.10 9.59
N VAL A 434 9.95 8.39 8.33
CA VAL A 434 10.56 7.71 7.18
C VAL A 434 12.06 7.99 7.12
N LEU A 435 12.49 9.24 7.33
CA LEU A 435 13.92 9.60 7.38
C LEU A 435 14.64 8.89 8.53
N LEU A 436 14.03 8.83 9.72
CA LEU A 436 14.58 8.11 10.86
C LEU A 436 14.67 6.60 10.57
N PHE A 437 13.64 6.02 9.97
CA PHE A 437 13.64 4.62 9.55
C PHE A 437 14.82 4.32 8.61
N VAL A 438 15.01 5.12 7.56
CA VAL A 438 16.11 4.97 6.61
C VAL A 438 17.47 5.06 7.32
N PHE A 439 17.64 6.06 8.20
CA PHE A 439 18.87 6.23 8.96
C PHE A 439 19.16 5.02 9.85
N VAL A 440 18.16 4.58 10.62
CA VAL A 440 18.32 3.42 11.53
C VAL A 440 18.63 2.15 10.73
N VAL A 441 17.89 1.87 9.66
CA VAL A 441 18.11 0.69 8.81
C VAL A 441 19.50 0.75 8.17
N SER A 442 19.95 1.90 7.66
CA SER A 442 21.26 2.07 7.07
C SER A 442 22.38 1.80 8.09
N VAL A 443 22.29 2.41 9.26
CA VAL A 443 23.31 2.23 10.32
C VAL A 443 23.34 0.78 10.83
N LEU A 444 22.16 0.19 11.09
CA LEU A 444 22.07 -1.22 11.53
C LEU A 444 22.64 -2.17 10.47
N THR A 445 22.32 -1.96 9.21
CA THR A 445 22.87 -2.75 8.11
C THR A 445 24.39 -2.65 8.07
N GLY A 446 24.95 -1.44 8.16
CA GLY A 446 26.41 -1.23 8.16
C GLY A 446 27.11 -1.90 9.34
N ILE A 447 26.53 -1.82 10.53
CA ILE A 447 27.10 -2.42 11.74
C ILE A 447 26.95 -3.95 11.71
N VAL A 448 25.75 -4.47 11.54
CA VAL A 448 25.47 -5.91 11.64
C VAL A 448 26.25 -6.69 10.58
N PHE A 449 26.17 -6.26 9.33
CA PHE A 449 26.84 -6.95 8.23
C PHE A 449 28.31 -6.57 8.07
N GLY A 450 28.76 -5.45 8.63
CA GLY A 450 30.17 -5.09 8.78
C GLY A 450 30.88 -5.83 9.93
N MET A 451 30.16 -6.44 10.87
CA MET A 451 30.75 -7.10 12.04
C MET A 451 31.53 -8.39 11.68
N ALA A 452 31.00 -9.19 10.73
CA ALA A 452 31.66 -10.43 10.29
C ALA A 452 33.04 -10.17 9.64
N PRO A 453 33.17 -9.26 8.63
CA PRO A 453 34.49 -8.90 8.10
C PRO A 453 35.39 -8.22 9.13
N ALA A 454 34.85 -7.40 10.03
CA ALA A 454 35.64 -6.76 11.10
C ALA A 454 36.22 -7.79 12.06
N TRP A 455 35.46 -8.82 12.42
CA TRP A 455 35.94 -9.92 13.27
C TRP A 455 37.01 -10.76 12.57
N ILE A 456 36.85 -11.06 11.28
CA ILE A 456 37.90 -11.77 10.52
C ILE A 456 39.18 -10.94 10.47
N ALA A 457 39.08 -9.62 10.22
CA ALA A 457 40.22 -8.70 10.24
C ALA A 457 40.95 -8.65 11.60
N ALA A 458 40.23 -8.73 12.71
CA ALA A 458 40.79 -8.67 14.06
C ALA A 458 41.50 -9.96 14.51
N ARG A 459 41.21 -11.10 13.88
CA ARG A 459 41.80 -12.40 14.13
C ARG A 459 43.04 -12.70 13.28
N ALA A 460 43.49 -11.76 12.44
CA ALA A 460 44.71 -11.92 11.66
C ALA A 460 45.94 -12.02 12.58
N ASP A 461 46.47 -13.24 12.71
CA ASP A 461 47.64 -13.49 13.57
C ASP A 461 48.95 -13.17 12.80
N ILE A 462 49.76 -12.29 13.37
CA ILE A 462 51.02 -11.81 12.79
C ILE A 462 52.00 -12.98 12.56
N ALA A 463 52.03 -13.94 13.49
CA ALA A 463 52.91 -15.11 13.43
C ALA A 463 52.51 -16.08 12.27
N GLU A 464 51.23 -16.21 12.03
CA GLU A 464 50.68 -17.07 10.96
C GLU A 464 50.87 -16.44 9.59
N ALA A 465 50.70 -15.10 9.44
CA ALA A 465 50.88 -14.37 8.20
C ALA A 465 52.36 -14.29 7.76
N LEU A 466 53.31 -14.31 8.69
CA LEU A 466 54.75 -14.36 8.39
C LEU A 466 55.20 -15.80 8.04
N LYS A 467 54.51 -16.84 8.49
CA LYS A 467 54.74 -18.25 8.18
C LYS A 467 54.06 -18.69 6.86
N GLU A 468 53.18 -17.91 6.31
CA GLU A 468 52.33 -18.26 5.12
C GLU A 468 53.05 -18.21 3.77
N SER A 469 54.39 -18.14 3.72
CA SER A 469 55.13 -18.56 2.53
C SER A 469 55.08 -20.06 2.28
N GLY A 470 54.41 -20.84 3.11
CA GLY A 470 54.21 -22.30 2.93
C GLY A 470 53.16 -22.85 3.90
N ARG A 471 52.02 -23.26 3.35
CA ARG A 471 51.00 -24.11 3.99
C ARG A 471 50.24 -23.51 5.16
N SER A 472 49.05 -22.92 4.91
CA SER A 472 48.01 -22.98 5.94
C SER A 472 46.61 -22.95 5.35
N THR A 473 45.80 -23.95 5.72
CA THR A 473 44.48 -24.25 5.18
C THR A 473 43.34 -23.85 6.13
N THR A 474 43.61 -23.43 7.37
CA THR A 474 42.58 -23.33 8.43
C THR A 474 41.85 -21.99 8.55
N ALA A 475 42.47 -20.85 8.33
CA ALA A 475 41.81 -19.53 8.37
C ALA A 475 40.98 -19.25 7.10
N SER A 476 41.32 -19.91 5.98
CA SER A 476 40.59 -19.84 4.71
C SER A 476 39.24 -20.56 4.78
N THR A 477 39.10 -21.62 5.58
CA THR A 477 37.87 -22.46 5.58
C THR A 477 36.68 -21.78 6.24
N MET A 478 36.86 -20.96 7.28
CA MET A 478 35.76 -20.29 7.98
C MET A 478 35.09 -19.17 7.12
N GLY A 479 35.91 -18.34 6.47
CA GLY A 479 35.40 -17.30 5.57
C GLY A 479 34.65 -17.88 4.36
N HIS A 480 35.15 -19.02 3.85
CA HIS A 480 34.54 -19.74 2.74
C HIS A 480 33.19 -20.37 3.12
N SER A 481 33.06 -20.89 4.36
CA SER A 481 31.80 -21.47 4.87
C SER A 481 30.73 -20.40 5.11
N ILE A 482 31.07 -19.29 5.74
CA ILE A 482 30.13 -18.17 5.98
C ILE A 482 29.56 -17.68 4.65
N ARG A 483 30.39 -17.52 3.64
CA ARG A 483 29.98 -17.05 2.34
C ARG A 483 29.06 -18.05 1.61
N LYS A 484 29.33 -19.34 1.69
CA LYS A 484 28.42 -20.36 1.16
C LYS A 484 27.05 -20.28 1.81
N ILE A 485 27.01 -20.11 3.14
CA ILE A 485 25.77 -19.94 3.88
C ILE A 485 25.01 -18.70 3.40
N LEU A 486 25.69 -17.55 3.25
CA LEU A 486 25.06 -16.31 2.76
C LEU A 486 24.44 -16.51 1.37
N VAL A 487 25.18 -17.04 0.41
CA VAL A 487 24.67 -17.25 -0.95
C VAL A 487 23.54 -18.31 -0.98
N THR A 488 23.63 -19.34 -0.16
CA THR A 488 22.55 -20.33 -0.01
C THR A 488 21.28 -19.69 0.54
N SER A 489 21.42 -18.84 1.56
CA SER A 489 20.28 -18.11 2.14
C SER A 489 19.69 -17.08 1.17
N GLU A 490 20.52 -16.40 0.37
CA GLU A 490 20.05 -15.51 -0.72
C GLU A 490 19.16 -16.25 -1.72
N LEU A 491 19.63 -17.43 -2.17
CA LEU A 491 18.86 -18.28 -3.08
C LEU A 491 17.55 -18.75 -2.44
N ALA A 492 17.59 -19.16 -1.16
CA ALA A 492 16.39 -19.59 -0.44
C ALA A 492 15.36 -18.46 -0.35
N VAL A 493 15.79 -17.25 0.02
CA VAL A 493 14.92 -16.07 0.13
C VAL A 493 14.41 -15.64 -1.24
N ALA A 494 15.25 -15.66 -2.28
CA ALA A 494 14.83 -15.36 -3.65
C ALA A 494 13.77 -16.36 -4.15
N LEU A 495 13.91 -17.65 -3.81
CA LEU A 495 12.89 -18.66 -4.15
C LEU A 495 11.55 -18.37 -3.46
N VAL A 496 11.55 -18.01 -2.18
CA VAL A 496 10.33 -17.65 -1.44
C VAL A 496 9.60 -16.50 -2.15
N LEU A 497 10.32 -15.44 -2.52
CA LEU A 497 9.73 -14.29 -3.21
C LEU A 497 9.23 -14.65 -4.61
N LEU A 498 9.98 -15.44 -5.36
CA LEU A 498 9.58 -15.89 -6.69
C LEU A 498 8.34 -16.80 -6.65
N VAL A 499 8.25 -17.70 -5.67
CA VAL A 499 7.06 -18.54 -5.46
C VAL A 499 5.86 -17.67 -5.11
N GLY A 500 6.02 -16.73 -4.18
CA GLY A 500 4.95 -15.78 -3.82
C GLY A 500 4.45 -14.98 -5.03
N ALA A 501 5.36 -14.44 -5.83
CA ALA A 501 5.02 -13.71 -7.05
C ALA A 501 4.35 -14.62 -8.09
N GLY A 502 4.86 -15.85 -8.30
CA GLY A 502 4.29 -16.83 -9.22
C GLY A 502 2.87 -17.24 -8.85
N LEU A 503 2.59 -17.41 -7.55
CA LEU A 503 1.23 -17.70 -7.05
C LEU A 503 0.27 -16.53 -7.30
N LEU A 504 0.70 -15.28 -7.07
CA LEU A 504 -0.13 -14.09 -7.35
C LEU A 504 -0.35 -13.91 -8.85
N ILE A 505 0.67 -14.11 -9.69
CA ILE A 505 0.53 -14.04 -11.14
C ILE A 505 -0.50 -15.07 -11.62
N LYS A 506 -0.41 -16.32 -11.11
CA LYS A 506 -1.34 -17.39 -11.45
C LYS A 506 -2.76 -17.09 -10.97
N GLY A 507 -2.91 -16.58 -9.73
CA GLY A 507 -4.20 -16.16 -9.18
C GLY A 507 -4.82 -15.01 -9.98
N PHE A 508 -4.03 -13.99 -10.33
CA PHE A 508 -4.48 -12.89 -11.18
C PHE A 508 -4.89 -13.37 -12.58
N SER A 509 -4.09 -14.25 -13.20
CA SER A 509 -4.41 -14.83 -14.50
C SER A 509 -5.73 -15.61 -14.48
N ARG A 510 -6.00 -16.36 -13.41
CA ARG A 510 -7.28 -17.03 -13.22
C ARG A 510 -8.43 -16.04 -13.07
N LEU A 511 -8.26 -15.07 -12.19
CA LEU A 511 -9.26 -14.06 -11.92
C LEU A 511 -9.61 -13.25 -13.19
N SER A 512 -8.60 -12.86 -13.97
CA SER A 512 -8.79 -12.14 -15.23
C SER A 512 -9.38 -13.00 -16.35
N SER A 513 -9.35 -14.33 -16.21
CA SER A 513 -9.94 -15.28 -17.18
C SER A 513 -11.37 -15.70 -16.81
N ILE A 514 -11.90 -15.24 -15.67
CA ILE A 514 -13.31 -15.49 -15.30
C ILE A 514 -14.22 -14.85 -16.33
N ASN A 515 -15.21 -15.61 -16.78
CA ASN A 515 -16.29 -15.05 -17.55
C ASN A 515 -17.18 -14.19 -16.64
N PRO A 516 -17.26 -12.87 -16.84
CA PRO A 516 -18.07 -12.01 -15.98
C PRO A 516 -19.59 -12.20 -16.20
N GLY A 517 -19.99 -13.01 -17.17
CA GLY A 517 -21.39 -13.27 -17.53
C GLY A 517 -21.94 -12.29 -18.59
N PHE A 518 -21.12 -11.36 -19.05
CA PHE A 518 -21.44 -10.39 -20.12
C PHE A 518 -20.22 -10.17 -21.02
N ASN A 519 -20.43 -9.56 -22.17
CA ASN A 519 -19.33 -9.16 -23.06
C ASN A 519 -19.07 -7.65 -22.92
N SER A 520 -17.88 -7.32 -22.39
CA SER A 520 -17.44 -5.93 -22.21
C SER A 520 -16.95 -5.24 -23.47
N ALA A 521 -16.56 -6.01 -24.49
CA ALA A 521 -15.96 -5.46 -25.71
C ALA A 521 -16.89 -4.47 -26.41
N ASN A 522 -16.37 -3.29 -26.72
CA ASN A 522 -17.12 -2.23 -27.43
C ASN A 522 -18.39 -1.75 -26.72
N VAL A 523 -18.44 -1.85 -25.40
CA VAL A 523 -19.51 -1.29 -24.57
C VAL A 523 -19.01 -0.06 -23.83
N MET A 524 -19.71 1.04 -24.00
CA MET A 524 -19.55 2.27 -23.23
C MET A 524 -20.68 2.40 -22.21
N THR A 525 -20.36 2.89 -21.03
CA THR A 525 -21.33 3.16 -19.97
C THR A 525 -21.36 4.64 -19.62
N ILE A 526 -22.56 5.17 -19.36
CA ILE A 526 -22.75 6.56 -18.93
C ILE A 526 -23.76 6.57 -17.78
N TYR A 527 -23.35 7.05 -16.62
CA TYR A 527 -24.25 7.23 -15.47
C TYR A 527 -25.04 8.53 -15.64
N LEU A 528 -26.35 8.45 -15.47
CA LEU A 528 -27.28 9.58 -15.51
C LEU A 528 -28.15 9.60 -14.27
N GLN A 529 -28.35 10.79 -13.71
CA GLN A 529 -29.26 11.00 -12.59
C GLN A 529 -30.26 12.10 -12.96
N LEU A 530 -31.56 11.79 -12.87
CA LEU A 530 -32.62 12.73 -13.17
C LEU A 530 -32.94 13.59 -11.95
N PRO A 531 -32.91 14.94 -12.03
CA PRO A 531 -33.24 15.83 -10.93
C PRO A 531 -34.69 15.63 -10.42
N LYS A 532 -34.88 15.47 -9.09
CA LYS A 532 -36.20 15.28 -8.46
C LYS A 532 -37.15 16.42 -8.79
N THR A 533 -36.65 17.63 -8.89
CA THR A 533 -37.42 18.84 -9.17
C THR A 533 -38.16 18.81 -10.50
N ARG A 534 -37.60 18.13 -11.52
CA ARG A 534 -38.18 18.01 -12.85
C ARG A 534 -38.78 16.64 -13.14
N TYR A 535 -38.14 15.61 -12.57
CA TYR A 535 -38.45 14.19 -12.82
C TYR A 535 -38.92 13.47 -11.53
N GLY A 536 -39.62 14.18 -10.65
CA GLY A 536 -40.22 13.60 -9.42
C GLY A 536 -41.37 12.62 -9.70
N GLU A 537 -41.96 12.69 -10.87
CA GLU A 537 -43.10 11.87 -11.31
C GLU A 537 -42.65 10.75 -12.27
N ILE A 538 -43.10 9.53 -12.03
CA ILE A 538 -42.76 8.33 -12.84
C ILE A 538 -43.01 8.50 -14.34
N PRO A 539 -44.16 9.07 -14.78
CA PRO A 539 -44.43 9.26 -16.22
C PRO A 539 -43.35 10.10 -16.92
N LYS A 540 -42.87 11.17 -16.25
CA LYS A 540 -41.84 12.04 -16.81
C LYS A 540 -40.48 11.31 -16.94
N GLN A 541 -40.15 10.46 -15.95
CA GLN A 541 -38.95 9.62 -16.00
C GLN A 541 -39.04 8.61 -17.14
N THR A 542 -40.18 7.94 -17.26
CA THR A 542 -40.41 6.95 -18.32
C THR A 542 -40.39 7.58 -19.72
N GLN A 543 -40.97 8.78 -19.90
CA GLN A 543 -40.93 9.52 -21.14
C GLN A 543 -39.48 9.87 -21.51
N PHE A 544 -38.70 10.43 -20.58
CA PHE A 544 -37.26 10.75 -20.77
C PHE A 544 -36.49 9.52 -21.24
N ARG A 545 -36.59 8.40 -20.51
CA ARG A 545 -35.87 7.16 -20.82
C ARG A 545 -36.21 6.65 -22.21
N ARG A 546 -37.51 6.63 -22.57
CA ARG A 546 -37.97 6.17 -23.86
C ARG A 546 -37.48 7.06 -25.03
N GLU A 547 -37.59 8.37 -24.88
CA GLU A 547 -37.14 9.33 -25.88
C GLU A 547 -35.62 9.22 -26.09
N LEU A 548 -34.84 9.17 -24.99
CA LEU A 548 -33.41 9.03 -25.10
C LEU A 548 -32.97 7.72 -25.77
N LEU A 549 -33.56 6.58 -25.39
CA LEU A 549 -33.25 5.29 -26.04
C LEU A 549 -33.64 5.29 -27.54
N THR A 550 -34.75 5.91 -27.90
CA THR A 550 -35.16 6.01 -29.30
C THR A 550 -34.14 6.80 -30.13
N ARG A 551 -33.63 7.92 -29.59
CA ARG A 551 -32.61 8.75 -30.25
C ARG A 551 -31.25 8.02 -30.33
N LEU A 552 -30.82 7.39 -29.27
CA LEU A 552 -29.55 6.66 -29.25
C LEU A 552 -29.57 5.47 -30.22
N ASN A 553 -30.66 4.70 -30.26
CA ASN A 553 -30.78 3.56 -31.15
C ASN A 553 -31.03 3.98 -32.62
N SER A 554 -31.29 5.27 -32.91
CA SER A 554 -31.32 5.80 -34.26
C SER A 554 -29.94 6.10 -34.84
N LEU A 555 -28.91 6.12 -34.01
CA LEU A 555 -27.51 6.33 -34.43
C LEU A 555 -26.97 5.08 -35.16
N PRO A 556 -26.29 5.25 -36.31
CA PRO A 556 -25.80 4.12 -37.09
C PRO A 556 -24.83 3.23 -36.32
N GLY A 557 -25.14 1.94 -36.18
CA GLY A 557 -24.30 0.96 -35.56
C GLY A 557 -24.24 1.03 -34.02
N VAL A 558 -25.16 1.77 -33.39
CA VAL A 558 -25.32 1.90 -31.94
C VAL A 558 -26.50 1.06 -31.46
N GLN A 559 -26.32 0.35 -30.39
CA GLN A 559 -27.36 -0.32 -29.63
C GLN A 559 -27.27 0.15 -28.18
N ALA A 560 -28.34 0.75 -27.66
CA ALA A 560 -28.40 1.32 -26.34
C ALA A 560 -29.51 0.69 -25.50
N ALA A 561 -29.19 0.47 -24.25
CA ALA A 561 -30.11 0.02 -23.20
C ALA A 561 -29.81 0.77 -21.89
N MET A 562 -30.74 0.68 -20.96
CA MET A 562 -30.58 1.27 -19.61
C MET A 562 -30.74 0.21 -18.54
N VAL A 563 -30.02 0.40 -17.46
CA VAL A 563 -30.12 -0.42 -16.26
C VAL A 563 -29.92 0.48 -15.01
N THR A 564 -30.51 0.12 -13.89
CA THR A 564 -30.30 0.88 -12.64
C THR A 564 -28.85 0.83 -12.18
N ASP A 565 -28.23 -0.34 -12.25
CA ASP A 565 -26.82 -0.54 -11.90
C ASP A 565 -26.13 -1.45 -12.92
N ILE A 566 -24.99 -0.99 -13.44
CA ILE A 566 -24.18 -1.77 -14.37
C ILE A 566 -23.35 -2.81 -13.61
N PRO A 567 -23.07 -4.00 -14.17
CA PRO A 567 -22.14 -4.93 -13.53
C PRO A 567 -20.82 -4.24 -13.16
N LEU A 568 -20.31 -4.52 -11.96
CA LEU A 568 -19.11 -3.90 -11.38
C LEU A 568 -19.25 -2.39 -11.09
N GLY A 569 -20.47 -1.83 -11.14
CA GLY A 569 -20.75 -0.42 -10.86
C GLY A 569 -20.69 -0.04 -9.38
N GLY A 570 -20.70 -1.01 -8.50
CA GLY A 570 -20.50 -0.82 -7.05
C GLY A 570 -21.77 -0.52 -6.26
N ASN A 571 -22.93 -0.42 -6.90
CA ASN A 571 -24.20 -0.24 -6.20
C ASN A 571 -24.93 -1.58 -6.05
N TYR A 572 -25.32 -1.91 -4.84
CA TYR A 572 -26.14 -3.09 -4.55
C TYR A 572 -27.49 -2.66 -3.97
N VAL A 573 -28.57 -2.88 -4.74
CA VAL A 573 -29.92 -2.67 -4.26
C VAL A 573 -30.54 -4.04 -3.98
N GLY A 574 -30.67 -4.39 -2.71
CA GLY A 574 -31.25 -5.66 -2.29
C GLY A 574 -32.67 -5.51 -1.81
N HIS A 575 -33.59 -6.32 -2.35
CA HIS A 575 -34.96 -6.43 -1.87
C HIS A 575 -35.23 -7.81 -1.26
N ARG A 576 -36.03 -7.85 -0.20
CA ARG A 576 -36.57 -9.08 0.33
C ARG A 576 -37.74 -9.52 -0.54
N PHE A 577 -37.92 -10.82 -0.77
CA PHE A 577 -38.97 -11.32 -1.65
C PHE A 577 -39.67 -12.56 -1.09
N VAL A 578 -40.85 -12.85 -1.61
CA VAL A 578 -41.69 -13.99 -1.31
C VAL A 578 -42.07 -14.73 -2.58
N ILE A 579 -42.08 -16.07 -2.53
CA ILE A 579 -42.50 -16.92 -3.64
C ILE A 579 -43.93 -17.39 -3.41
N ALA A 580 -44.81 -17.27 -4.40
CA ALA A 580 -46.20 -17.76 -4.30
C ALA A 580 -46.24 -19.28 -4.06
N GLY A 581 -47.13 -19.70 -3.15
CA GLY A 581 -47.28 -21.11 -2.79
C GLY A 581 -46.27 -21.68 -1.81
N ARG A 582 -45.29 -20.88 -1.38
CA ARG A 582 -44.35 -21.27 -0.31
C ARG A 582 -44.89 -20.96 1.08
N PRO A 583 -44.51 -21.74 2.11
CA PRO A 583 -44.91 -21.41 3.50
C PRO A 583 -44.48 -19.98 3.84
N PRO A 584 -45.32 -19.22 4.59
CA PRO A 584 -44.94 -17.86 4.97
C PRO A 584 -43.72 -17.90 5.87
N VAL A 585 -42.71 -17.12 5.53
CA VAL A 585 -41.56 -16.88 6.36
C VAL A 585 -41.93 -15.82 7.39
N ALA A 586 -41.31 -15.88 8.57
CA ALA A 586 -41.56 -14.87 9.60
C ALA A 586 -41.12 -13.50 9.06
N VAL A 587 -41.90 -12.46 9.29
CA VAL A 587 -41.59 -11.09 8.84
C VAL A 587 -40.16 -10.70 9.17
N GLY A 588 -39.43 -10.18 8.20
CA GLY A 588 -38.02 -9.82 8.33
C GLY A 588 -37.03 -10.97 8.14
N GLY A 589 -37.48 -12.22 7.96
CA GLY A 589 -36.65 -13.40 7.63
C GLY A 589 -36.75 -13.83 6.16
N GLU A 590 -37.36 -13.01 5.32
CA GLU A 590 -37.46 -13.30 3.89
C GLU A 590 -36.10 -13.17 3.21
N PRO A 591 -35.78 -14.03 2.21
CA PRO A 591 -34.54 -13.97 1.50
C PRO A 591 -34.37 -12.63 0.75
N LYS A 592 -33.11 -12.18 0.61
CA LYS A 592 -32.72 -10.97 -0.15
C LYS A 592 -32.14 -11.35 -1.51
N VAL A 593 -32.51 -10.57 -2.52
CA VAL A 593 -31.97 -10.68 -3.88
C VAL A 593 -31.55 -9.31 -4.38
N GLN A 594 -30.57 -9.27 -5.26
CA GLN A 594 -30.23 -8.05 -5.99
C GLN A 594 -31.35 -7.71 -6.95
N THR A 595 -31.74 -6.45 -7.03
CA THR A 595 -32.80 -5.97 -7.91
C THR A 595 -32.26 -4.99 -8.92
N LEU A 596 -32.56 -5.23 -10.17
CA LEU A 596 -32.12 -4.43 -11.29
C LEU A 596 -33.32 -4.06 -12.17
N SER A 597 -33.52 -2.78 -12.42
CA SER A 597 -34.51 -2.39 -13.44
C SER A 597 -33.80 -2.15 -14.77
N VAL A 598 -34.36 -2.65 -15.85
CA VAL A 598 -33.80 -2.59 -17.20
C VAL A 598 -34.78 -1.98 -18.18
N MET A 599 -34.27 -1.37 -19.25
CA MET A 599 -35.07 -0.85 -20.38
C MET A 599 -34.29 -0.95 -21.69
N GLY A 600 -34.99 -1.21 -22.78
CA GLY A 600 -34.38 -1.57 -24.05
C GLY A 600 -33.90 -3.02 -24.05
N ASP A 601 -33.14 -3.39 -25.08
CA ASP A 601 -32.66 -4.78 -25.26
C ASP A 601 -31.40 -5.04 -24.39
N TYR A 602 -31.51 -4.85 -23.08
CA TYR A 602 -30.36 -4.88 -22.15
C TYR A 602 -29.55 -6.16 -22.24
N PHE A 603 -30.20 -7.33 -22.20
CA PHE A 603 -29.51 -8.62 -22.27
C PHE A 603 -28.79 -8.80 -23.61
N HIS A 604 -29.35 -8.31 -24.70
CA HIS A 604 -28.70 -8.33 -26.01
C HIS A 604 -27.53 -7.34 -26.09
N VAL A 605 -27.69 -6.12 -25.60
CA VAL A 605 -26.62 -5.10 -25.57
C VAL A 605 -25.44 -5.59 -24.77
N MET A 606 -25.68 -6.18 -23.61
CA MET A 606 -24.63 -6.72 -22.74
C MET A 606 -24.18 -8.13 -23.16
N GLN A 607 -24.88 -8.78 -24.10
CA GLN A 607 -24.68 -10.17 -24.51
C GLN A 607 -24.77 -11.15 -23.33
N ILE A 608 -25.72 -10.90 -22.43
CA ILE A 608 -26.08 -11.81 -21.34
C ILE A 608 -27.02 -12.87 -21.94
N PRO A 609 -26.66 -14.17 -21.88
CA PRO A 609 -27.51 -15.19 -22.48
C PRO A 609 -28.82 -15.37 -21.70
N LEU A 610 -29.95 -15.44 -22.43
CA LEU A 610 -31.21 -15.96 -21.86
C LEU A 610 -31.19 -17.48 -21.95
N ARG A 611 -31.28 -18.15 -20.80
CA ARG A 611 -31.22 -19.62 -20.69
C ARG A 611 -32.58 -20.29 -20.92
N ALA A 612 -33.64 -19.60 -20.51
CA ALA A 612 -35.02 -20.10 -20.68
C ALA A 612 -36.01 -18.93 -20.74
N GLY A 613 -37.17 -19.16 -21.29
CA GLY A 613 -38.23 -18.16 -21.39
C GLY A 613 -38.01 -17.10 -22.46
N ARG A 614 -38.39 -15.85 -22.15
CA ARG A 614 -38.32 -14.72 -23.08
C ARG A 614 -37.76 -13.48 -22.42
N ASP A 615 -37.25 -12.55 -23.23
CA ASP A 615 -36.88 -11.20 -22.80
C ASP A 615 -38.09 -10.32 -22.56
N PHE A 616 -37.91 -9.14 -21.96
CA PHE A 616 -38.92 -8.10 -21.88
C PHE A 616 -39.25 -7.57 -23.26
N THR A 617 -40.53 -7.22 -23.42
CA THR A 617 -41.05 -6.65 -24.65
C THR A 617 -41.74 -5.31 -24.38
N PRO A 618 -42.03 -4.49 -25.37
CA PRO A 618 -42.83 -3.28 -25.18
C PRO A 618 -44.26 -3.52 -24.63
N LEU A 619 -44.69 -4.79 -24.56
CA LEU A 619 -45.94 -5.18 -23.94
C LEU A 619 -45.84 -5.29 -22.41
N ASP A 620 -44.61 -5.47 -21.86
CA ASP A 620 -44.38 -5.51 -20.42
C ASP A 620 -44.28 -4.07 -19.90
N ARG A 621 -45.43 -3.38 -19.78
CA ARG A 621 -45.56 -1.96 -19.42
C ARG A 621 -46.55 -1.74 -18.29
N GLU A 622 -46.62 -0.53 -17.79
CA GLU A 622 -47.60 -0.12 -16.78
C GLU A 622 -49.03 -0.55 -17.13
N GLY A 623 -49.75 -1.06 -16.16
CA GLY A 623 -51.12 -1.58 -16.35
C GLY A 623 -51.20 -3.01 -16.91
N GLN A 624 -50.08 -3.63 -17.28
CA GLN A 624 -49.99 -5.05 -17.65
C GLN A 624 -49.52 -5.93 -16.50
N PRO A 625 -49.73 -7.26 -16.55
CA PRO A 625 -49.19 -8.15 -15.54
C PRO A 625 -47.67 -7.94 -15.30
N LEU A 626 -47.26 -7.82 -14.04
CA LEU A 626 -45.88 -7.58 -13.73
C LEU A 626 -45.01 -8.78 -14.11
N ALA A 627 -43.86 -8.50 -14.72
CA ALA A 627 -42.95 -9.47 -15.26
C ALA A 627 -41.57 -9.36 -14.55
N ALA A 628 -40.92 -10.49 -14.32
CA ALA A 628 -39.58 -10.57 -13.78
C ALA A 628 -38.73 -11.56 -14.59
N ILE A 629 -37.44 -11.28 -14.75
CA ILE A 629 -36.43 -12.23 -15.21
C ILE A 629 -35.48 -12.47 -14.04
N VAL A 630 -35.16 -13.73 -13.81
CA VAL A 630 -34.24 -14.13 -12.71
C VAL A 630 -32.93 -14.67 -13.29
N ASN A 631 -31.81 -14.64 -12.53
CA ASN A 631 -30.57 -15.27 -12.97
C ASN A 631 -30.48 -16.75 -12.57
N GLU A 632 -29.49 -17.46 -13.13
CA GLU A 632 -29.29 -18.89 -12.84
C GLU A 632 -28.99 -19.13 -11.35
N GLU A 633 -28.30 -18.23 -10.64
CA GLU A 633 -28.04 -18.36 -9.21
C GLU A 633 -29.33 -18.35 -8.38
N MET A 634 -30.26 -17.45 -8.68
CA MET A 634 -31.56 -17.41 -8.04
C MET A 634 -32.32 -18.71 -8.27
N VAL A 635 -32.21 -19.30 -9.47
CA VAL A 635 -32.83 -20.61 -9.76
C VAL A 635 -32.19 -21.71 -8.94
N ARG A 636 -30.86 -21.74 -8.85
CA ARG A 636 -30.14 -22.76 -8.06
C ARG A 636 -30.49 -22.69 -6.56
N GLU A 637 -30.58 -21.49 -6.02
CA GLU A 637 -30.80 -21.31 -4.57
C GLU A 637 -32.26 -21.50 -4.19
N PHE A 638 -33.22 -20.95 -4.96
CA PHE A 638 -34.63 -20.88 -4.57
C PHE A 638 -35.57 -21.81 -5.36
N PHE A 639 -35.15 -22.33 -6.51
CA PHE A 639 -35.94 -23.24 -7.36
C PHE A 639 -35.17 -24.51 -7.78
N PRO A 640 -34.44 -25.21 -6.86
CA PRO A 640 -33.46 -26.25 -7.23
C PRO A 640 -34.03 -27.42 -8.02
N HIS A 641 -35.33 -27.66 -7.95
CA HIS A 641 -36.05 -28.80 -8.62
C HIS A 641 -37.31 -28.37 -9.35
N GLU A 642 -37.49 -27.09 -9.56
CA GLU A 642 -38.72 -26.52 -10.12
C GLU A 642 -38.38 -25.64 -11.34
N ASN A 643 -39.33 -25.58 -12.30
CA ASN A 643 -39.19 -24.61 -13.38
C ASN A 643 -39.64 -23.23 -12.86
N PRO A 644 -38.78 -22.20 -12.79
CA PRO A 644 -39.17 -20.90 -12.26
C PRO A 644 -40.13 -20.17 -13.22
N ILE A 645 -40.18 -20.49 -14.53
CA ILE A 645 -41.02 -19.81 -15.53
C ILE A 645 -42.51 -20.05 -15.21
N GLY A 646 -43.25 -18.96 -15.04
CA GLY A 646 -44.66 -18.97 -14.66
C GLY A 646 -44.86 -18.88 -13.15
N MET A 647 -43.82 -19.09 -12.35
CA MET A 647 -43.90 -18.87 -10.88
C MET A 647 -44.05 -17.39 -10.58
N ARG A 648 -44.70 -17.07 -9.46
CA ARG A 648 -44.93 -15.69 -9.06
C ARG A 648 -44.10 -15.34 -7.83
N ILE A 649 -43.48 -14.19 -7.90
CA ILE A 649 -42.71 -13.61 -6.76
C ILE A 649 -43.26 -12.21 -6.47
N ARG A 650 -43.09 -11.72 -5.27
CA ARG A 650 -43.40 -10.33 -4.89
C ARG A 650 -42.41 -9.81 -3.91
N TRP A 651 -42.27 -8.50 -3.82
CA TRP A 651 -41.45 -7.89 -2.77
C TRP A 651 -42.11 -8.09 -1.38
N ALA A 652 -41.28 -8.36 -0.39
CA ALA A 652 -41.73 -8.39 1.01
C ALA A 652 -41.77 -6.96 1.55
N GLY A 653 -42.70 -6.69 2.47
CA GLY A 653 -42.85 -5.37 3.08
C GLY A 653 -43.78 -4.39 2.36
N ASP A 654 -44.22 -4.69 1.13
CA ASP A 654 -45.23 -3.88 0.43
C ASP A 654 -46.49 -3.73 1.28
N THR A 655 -46.86 -2.49 1.62
CA THR A 655 -48.01 -2.17 2.47
C THR A 655 -49.34 -2.09 1.68
N GLY A 656 -49.26 -2.21 0.35
CA GLY A 656 -50.39 -2.20 -0.57
C GLY A 656 -50.96 -3.59 -0.91
N PRO A 657 -51.91 -3.66 -1.86
CA PRO A 657 -52.34 -4.97 -2.39
C PRO A 657 -51.15 -5.73 -2.98
N PRO A 658 -51.05 -7.06 -2.76
CA PRO A 658 -49.91 -7.86 -3.18
C PRO A 658 -49.64 -7.73 -4.71
N GLN A 659 -48.53 -7.17 -5.07
CA GLN A 659 -48.13 -7.02 -6.49
C GLN A 659 -47.28 -8.23 -6.89
N TRP A 660 -47.89 -9.21 -7.53
CA TRP A 660 -47.23 -10.41 -7.97
C TRP A 660 -46.59 -10.25 -9.34
N MET A 661 -45.30 -10.44 -9.42
CA MET A 661 -44.55 -10.48 -10.67
C MET A 661 -44.45 -11.93 -11.15
N THR A 662 -44.71 -12.18 -12.43
CA THR A 662 -44.54 -13.52 -13.01
C THR A 662 -43.13 -13.66 -13.57
N VAL A 663 -42.41 -14.70 -13.23
CA VAL A 663 -41.09 -15.03 -13.80
C VAL A 663 -41.29 -15.45 -15.25
N ILE A 664 -40.78 -14.67 -16.21
CA ILE A 664 -40.95 -14.87 -17.66
C ILE A 664 -39.71 -15.39 -18.35
N GLY A 665 -38.54 -15.30 -17.69
CA GLY A 665 -37.28 -15.74 -18.27
C GLY A 665 -36.20 -15.99 -17.19
N VAL A 666 -35.17 -16.71 -17.61
CA VAL A 666 -33.97 -16.98 -16.83
C VAL A 666 -32.77 -16.45 -17.61
N ALA A 667 -32.05 -15.51 -17.04
CA ALA A 667 -30.81 -14.95 -17.59
C ALA A 667 -29.60 -15.70 -17.03
N GLY A 668 -28.50 -15.66 -17.75
CA GLY A 668 -27.21 -16.16 -17.28
C GLY A 668 -26.70 -15.37 -16.07
N ASP A 669 -25.84 -15.98 -15.31
CA ASP A 669 -25.21 -15.34 -14.14
C ASP A 669 -24.26 -14.22 -14.53
N VAL A 670 -24.33 -13.11 -13.82
CA VAL A 670 -23.50 -11.93 -14.01
C VAL A 670 -22.77 -11.59 -12.70
N LYS A 671 -21.49 -11.26 -12.76
CA LYS A 671 -20.69 -10.81 -11.64
C LYS A 671 -20.91 -9.31 -11.38
N HIS A 672 -21.86 -8.98 -10.50
CA HIS A 672 -22.19 -7.59 -10.16
C HIS A 672 -21.27 -7.00 -9.10
N SER A 673 -21.05 -7.73 -8.01
CA SER A 673 -20.32 -7.25 -6.81
C SER A 673 -18.80 -7.31 -6.92
N GLY A 674 -18.26 -7.96 -7.97
CA GLY A 674 -16.84 -8.13 -8.21
C GLY A 674 -16.51 -9.50 -8.79
N LEU A 675 -15.44 -9.58 -9.59
CA LEU A 675 -15.05 -10.84 -10.23
C LEU A 675 -14.62 -11.92 -9.23
N ASN A 676 -14.09 -11.51 -8.09
CA ASN A 676 -13.64 -12.39 -7.01
C ASN A 676 -14.75 -12.76 -6.01
N GLN A 677 -15.96 -12.20 -6.17
CA GLN A 677 -17.09 -12.47 -5.28
C GLN A 677 -17.98 -13.60 -5.85
N PRO A 678 -18.72 -14.32 -4.99
CA PRO A 678 -19.79 -15.18 -5.44
C PRO A 678 -20.77 -14.42 -6.33
N THR A 679 -21.52 -15.13 -7.15
CA THR A 679 -22.63 -14.51 -7.91
C THR A 679 -23.81 -14.33 -6.97
N ASP A 680 -24.41 -13.16 -6.97
CA ASP A 680 -25.60 -12.89 -6.17
C ASP A 680 -26.88 -13.37 -6.90
N PRO A 681 -27.88 -13.91 -6.19
CA PRO A 681 -29.21 -14.09 -6.76
C PRO A 681 -29.78 -12.74 -7.20
N ALA A 682 -30.30 -12.66 -8.42
CA ALA A 682 -30.74 -11.40 -9.01
C ALA A 682 -32.11 -11.49 -9.68
N VAL A 683 -32.90 -10.43 -9.56
CA VAL A 683 -34.18 -10.22 -10.22
C VAL A 683 -34.10 -8.98 -11.08
N TYR A 684 -34.40 -9.13 -12.36
CA TYR A 684 -34.53 -8.03 -13.32
C TYR A 684 -36.00 -7.68 -13.50
N THR A 685 -36.33 -6.39 -13.46
CA THR A 685 -37.67 -5.86 -13.70
C THR A 685 -37.65 -4.77 -14.79
N PRO A 686 -38.69 -4.60 -15.59
CA PRO A 686 -38.68 -3.53 -16.57
C PRO A 686 -38.93 -2.18 -15.87
N PHE A 687 -38.19 -1.13 -16.25
CA PHE A 687 -38.42 0.24 -15.76
C PHE A 687 -39.84 0.73 -16.00
N SER A 688 -40.50 0.21 -17.03
CA SER A 688 -41.90 0.56 -17.42
C SER A 688 -42.96 0.05 -16.46
N GLN A 689 -42.62 -0.92 -15.58
CA GLN A 689 -43.53 -1.49 -14.60
C GLN A 689 -43.09 -1.16 -13.15
N ASN A 690 -42.03 -0.37 -13.00
CA ASN A 690 -41.53 0.02 -11.71
C ASN A 690 -42.16 1.35 -11.29
N ASP A 691 -42.82 1.36 -10.14
CA ASP A 691 -43.50 2.52 -9.56
C ASP A 691 -42.66 3.28 -8.52
N GLU A 692 -41.41 2.91 -8.35
CA GLU A 692 -40.52 3.53 -7.38
C GLU A 692 -39.96 4.86 -7.90
N ALA A 693 -40.56 5.97 -7.49
CA ALA A 693 -40.20 7.33 -7.94
C ALA A 693 -38.77 7.74 -7.56
N TRP A 694 -38.15 7.05 -6.58
CA TRP A 694 -36.77 7.29 -6.17
C TRP A 694 -35.73 6.77 -7.19
N ARG A 695 -36.07 5.82 -8.06
CA ARG A 695 -35.19 5.26 -9.09
C ARG A 695 -34.97 6.23 -10.25
N ARG A 696 -34.48 7.43 -9.94
CA ARG A 696 -34.18 8.48 -10.93
C ARG A 696 -32.76 8.36 -11.49
N PHE A 697 -31.99 7.41 -11.02
CA PHE A 697 -30.66 7.10 -11.55
C PHE A 697 -30.71 5.91 -12.51
N MET A 698 -29.86 5.94 -13.50
CA MET A 698 -29.70 4.88 -14.48
C MET A 698 -28.32 4.94 -15.10
N THR A 699 -27.83 3.79 -15.54
CA THR A 699 -26.65 3.70 -16.38
C THR A 699 -27.06 3.30 -17.79
N LEU A 700 -26.66 4.09 -18.78
CA LEU A 700 -26.73 3.72 -20.19
C LEU A 700 -25.65 2.67 -20.45
N ALA A 701 -26.02 1.56 -21.08
CA ALA A 701 -25.11 0.61 -21.69
C ALA A 701 -25.23 0.79 -23.22
N ILE A 702 -24.15 1.17 -23.87
CA ILE A 702 -24.12 1.51 -25.30
C ILE A 702 -23.08 0.64 -25.98
N ARG A 703 -23.54 -0.29 -26.81
CA ARG A 703 -22.67 -1.11 -27.67
C ARG A 703 -22.58 -0.46 -29.04
N ALA A 704 -21.36 -0.27 -29.53
CA ALA A 704 -21.09 0.27 -30.84
C ALA A 704 -20.01 -0.54 -31.58
N ARG A 705 -19.79 -0.32 -32.87
CA ARG A 705 -18.67 -0.98 -33.58
C ARG A 705 -17.32 -0.52 -33.10
N ASP A 706 -17.23 0.76 -32.71
CA ASP A 706 -16.01 1.40 -32.15
C ASP A 706 -16.44 2.48 -31.15
N VAL A 707 -15.84 2.46 -29.98
CA VAL A 707 -16.05 3.45 -28.92
C VAL A 707 -15.01 4.54 -29.09
N SER A 708 -15.27 5.47 -30.00
CA SER A 708 -14.40 6.61 -30.27
C SER A 708 -14.81 7.85 -29.47
N PRO A 709 -13.93 8.83 -29.27
CA PRO A 709 -14.28 10.12 -28.68
C PRO A 709 -15.39 10.84 -29.44
N GLY A 710 -15.46 10.65 -30.76
CA GLY A 710 -16.54 11.23 -31.60
C GLY A 710 -17.91 10.63 -31.28
N LEU A 711 -17.99 9.33 -30.97
CA LEU A 711 -19.23 8.70 -30.53
C LEU A 711 -19.67 9.24 -29.17
N VAL A 712 -18.73 9.43 -28.24
CA VAL A 712 -19.01 9.99 -26.91
C VAL A 712 -19.66 11.37 -27.05
N GLU A 713 -19.11 12.24 -27.88
CA GLU A 713 -19.66 13.58 -28.12
C GLU A 713 -21.03 13.53 -28.80
N GLU A 714 -21.24 12.60 -29.72
CA GLU A 714 -22.54 12.42 -30.35
C GLU A 714 -23.59 11.91 -29.36
N VAL A 715 -23.25 10.96 -28.51
CA VAL A 715 -24.13 10.48 -27.43
C VAL A 715 -24.48 11.62 -26.46
N LYS A 716 -23.51 12.45 -26.06
CA LYS A 716 -23.76 13.64 -25.24
C LYS A 716 -24.75 14.60 -25.89
N LYS A 717 -24.59 14.87 -27.19
CA LYS A 717 -25.53 15.71 -27.93
C LYS A 717 -26.95 15.14 -27.95
N GLN A 718 -27.10 13.81 -28.09
CA GLN A 718 -28.41 13.17 -28.02
C GLN A 718 -29.03 13.30 -26.61
N ILE A 719 -28.25 13.14 -25.54
CA ILE A 719 -28.73 13.35 -24.17
C ILE A 719 -29.18 14.80 -23.99
N TRP A 720 -28.35 15.78 -24.37
CA TRP A 720 -28.66 17.20 -24.24
C TRP A 720 -29.78 17.66 -25.16
N SER A 721 -30.03 16.95 -26.26
CA SER A 721 -31.20 17.24 -27.13
C SER A 721 -32.53 16.86 -26.49
N VAL A 722 -32.51 15.93 -25.49
CA VAL A 722 -33.70 15.60 -24.69
C VAL A 722 -33.79 16.56 -23.50
N ASP A 723 -32.70 16.80 -22.82
CA ASP A 723 -32.59 17.77 -21.70
C ASP A 723 -31.18 18.30 -21.56
N GLY A 724 -30.97 19.54 -22.01
CA GLY A 724 -29.67 20.21 -22.00
C GLY A 724 -29.09 20.53 -20.60
N GLN A 725 -29.86 20.29 -19.54
CA GLN A 725 -29.41 20.53 -18.17
C GLN A 725 -28.98 19.25 -17.43
N ILE A 726 -28.98 18.11 -18.10
CA ILE A 726 -28.48 16.86 -17.53
C ILE A 726 -26.95 16.79 -17.73
N PRO A 727 -26.15 16.80 -16.70
CA PRO A 727 -24.70 16.63 -16.84
C PRO A 727 -24.39 15.20 -17.28
N VAL A 728 -23.44 15.09 -18.20
CA VAL A 728 -22.91 13.81 -18.67
C VAL A 728 -21.49 13.66 -18.14
N SER A 729 -21.33 12.92 -17.07
CA SER A 729 -20.06 12.55 -16.49
C SER A 729 -19.92 11.03 -16.42
N ASP A 730 -18.80 10.54 -15.94
CA ASP A 730 -18.58 9.11 -15.74
C ASP A 730 -18.84 8.26 -16.98
N VAL A 731 -18.20 8.66 -18.07
CA VAL A 731 -18.17 7.89 -19.32
C VAL A 731 -17.01 6.90 -19.21
N TYR A 732 -17.31 5.62 -19.07
CA TYR A 732 -16.31 4.55 -18.99
C TYR A 732 -16.52 3.51 -20.08
N ALA A 733 -15.42 2.98 -20.62
CA ALA A 733 -15.51 1.70 -21.32
C ALA A 733 -15.76 0.57 -20.30
N MET A 734 -16.56 -0.43 -20.66
CA MET A 734 -16.86 -1.55 -19.76
C MET A 734 -15.59 -2.35 -19.39
N ASP A 735 -14.60 -2.42 -20.29
CA ASP A 735 -13.28 -2.99 -20.02
C ASP A 735 -12.51 -2.22 -18.93
N GLU A 736 -12.72 -0.92 -18.84
CA GLU A 736 -12.11 -0.08 -17.81
C GLU A 736 -12.71 -0.37 -16.43
N LEU A 737 -14.03 -0.59 -16.33
CA LEU A 737 -14.67 -1.01 -15.08
C LEU A 737 -14.13 -2.37 -14.61
N ILE A 738 -13.93 -3.32 -15.53
CA ILE A 738 -13.26 -4.58 -15.22
C ILE A 738 -11.84 -4.33 -14.71
N ALA A 739 -11.08 -3.46 -15.37
CA ALA A 739 -9.71 -3.14 -14.95
C ALA A 739 -9.66 -2.48 -13.57
N VAL A 740 -10.61 -1.61 -13.23
CA VAL A 740 -10.78 -1.00 -11.90
C VAL A 740 -11.09 -2.05 -10.85
N SER A 741 -12.00 -2.98 -11.13
CA SER A 741 -12.35 -4.07 -10.18
C SER A 741 -11.17 -5.01 -9.88
N LEU A 742 -10.19 -5.09 -10.79
CA LEU A 742 -8.95 -5.90 -10.65
C LEU A 742 -7.75 -5.09 -10.17
N ALA A 743 -7.89 -3.78 -9.95
CA ALA A 743 -6.77 -2.87 -9.70
C ALA A 743 -5.96 -3.27 -8.46
N GLN A 744 -6.63 -3.67 -7.38
CA GLN A 744 -5.99 -4.11 -6.13
C GLN A 744 -5.11 -5.36 -6.34
N GLN A 745 -5.64 -6.37 -7.02
CA GLN A 745 -4.93 -7.63 -7.28
C GLN A 745 -3.77 -7.42 -8.23
N ARG A 746 -3.97 -6.61 -9.28
CA ARG A 746 -2.94 -6.19 -10.23
C ARG A 746 -1.81 -5.44 -9.53
N PHE A 747 -2.14 -4.53 -8.63
CA PHE A 747 -1.16 -3.76 -7.85
C PHE A 747 -0.29 -4.68 -6.99
N ASN A 748 -0.91 -5.59 -6.22
CA ASN A 748 -0.19 -6.56 -5.38
C ASN A 748 0.72 -7.48 -6.21
N MET A 749 0.20 -8.00 -7.35
CA MET A 749 0.96 -8.84 -8.28
C MET A 749 2.18 -8.09 -8.85
N LEU A 750 2.00 -6.87 -9.33
CA LEU A 750 3.09 -6.07 -9.92
C LEU A 750 4.19 -5.78 -8.89
N LEU A 751 3.82 -5.40 -7.67
CA LEU A 751 4.79 -5.10 -6.62
C LEU A 751 5.59 -6.33 -6.21
N LEU A 752 4.90 -7.44 -5.92
CA LEU A 752 5.60 -8.66 -5.53
C LEU A 752 6.43 -9.22 -6.68
N GLY A 753 5.95 -9.11 -7.93
CA GLY A 753 6.69 -9.45 -9.14
C GLY A 753 7.97 -8.63 -9.30
N LEU A 754 7.90 -7.32 -9.06
CA LEU A 754 9.07 -6.43 -9.09
C LEU A 754 10.09 -6.82 -7.99
N PHE A 755 9.64 -7.10 -6.77
CA PHE A 755 10.52 -7.53 -5.69
C PHE A 755 11.16 -8.90 -5.97
N ALA A 756 10.40 -9.83 -6.53
CA ALA A 756 10.91 -11.13 -6.95
C ALA A 756 11.96 -11.01 -8.06
N ALA A 757 11.74 -10.15 -9.07
CA ALA A 757 12.71 -9.86 -10.11
C ALA A 757 14.00 -9.24 -9.54
N LEU A 758 13.85 -8.27 -8.63
CA LEU A 758 14.99 -7.65 -7.94
C LEU A 758 15.76 -8.68 -7.10
N ALA A 759 15.06 -9.54 -6.36
CA ALA A 759 15.67 -10.62 -5.60
C ALA A 759 16.44 -11.60 -6.49
N LEU A 760 15.88 -11.96 -7.66
CA LEU A 760 16.53 -12.83 -8.64
C LEU A 760 17.82 -12.20 -9.18
N ILE A 761 17.81 -10.92 -9.53
CA ILE A 761 18.98 -10.18 -10.00
C ILE A 761 20.05 -10.15 -8.90
N LEU A 762 19.67 -9.79 -7.68
CA LEU A 762 20.58 -9.72 -6.55
C LEU A 762 21.20 -11.10 -6.23
N ALA A 763 20.39 -12.17 -6.23
CA ALA A 763 20.88 -13.54 -6.05
C ALA A 763 21.85 -13.97 -7.17
N ALA A 764 21.56 -13.63 -8.43
CA ALA A 764 22.46 -13.91 -9.55
C ALA A 764 23.80 -13.19 -9.39
N VAL A 765 23.80 -11.92 -8.96
CA VAL A 765 25.01 -11.13 -8.67
C VAL A 765 25.79 -11.74 -7.51
N GLY A 766 25.10 -12.18 -6.44
CA GLY A 766 25.69 -12.84 -5.27
C GLY A 766 26.42 -14.15 -5.66
N ILE A 767 25.74 -15.01 -6.44
CA ILE A 767 26.32 -16.27 -6.93
C ILE A 767 27.52 -15.97 -7.84
N TYR A 768 27.36 -15.07 -8.80
CA TYR A 768 28.46 -14.67 -9.70
C TYR A 768 29.69 -14.19 -8.92
N GLY A 769 29.47 -13.25 -7.98
CA GLY A 769 30.53 -12.74 -7.11
C GLY A 769 31.21 -13.82 -6.28
N ALA A 770 30.43 -14.77 -5.71
CA ALA A 770 30.93 -15.89 -4.95
C ALA A 770 31.79 -16.83 -5.80
N MET A 771 31.33 -17.17 -7.00
CA MET A 771 32.03 -18.09 -7.88
C MET A 771 33.28 -17.44 -8.50
N ALA A 772 33.21 -16.18 -8.91
CA ALA A 772 34.35 -15.43 -9.44
C ALA A 772 35.50 -15.37 -8.42
N TYR A 773 35.16 -15.13 -7.15
CA TYR A 773 36.16 -15.13 -6.08
C TYR A 773 36.74 -16.54 -5.81
N ALA A 774 35.88 -17.58 -5.75
CA ALA A 774 36.34 -18.94 -5.53
C ALA A 774 37.31 -19.41 -6.66
N VAL A 775 37.05 -18.97 -7.88
CA VAL A 775 37.94 -19.21 -9.03
C VAL A 775 39.25 -18.47 -8.85
N ASN A 776 39.22 -17.18 -8.47
CA ASN A 776 40.43 -16.39 -8.27
C ASN A 776 41.33 -16.94 -7.15
N GLN A 777 40.74 -17.43 -6.04
CA GLN A 777 41.53 -18.08 -4.97
C GLN A 777 42.19 -19.40 -5.39
N ARG A 778 41.60 -20.12 -6.34
CA ARG A 778 42.10 -21.40 -6.81
C ARG A 778 42.90 -21.26 -8.12
N THR A 779 43.29 -20.04 -8.53
CA THR A 779 44.00 -19.80 -9.80
C THR A 779 45.29 -20.60 -9.89
N HIS A 780 46.06 -20.67 -8.79
CA HIS A 780 47.28 -21.47 -8.72
C HIS A 780 47.02 -22.99 -8.80
N GLU A 781 46.04 -23.50 -8.05
CA GLU A 781 45.57 -24.91 -8.13
C GLU A 781 45.11 -25.26 -9.54
N ILE A 782 44.33 -24.37 -10.17
CA ILE A 782 43.85 -24.54 -11.54
C ILE A 782 45.03 -24.51 -12.51
N GLY A 783 46.01 -23.66 -12.30
CA GLY A 783 47.25 -23.58 -13.09
C GLY A 783 48.07 -24.88 -13.03
N ILE A 784 48.30 -25.43 -11.82
CA ILE A 784 48.99 -26.69 -11.60
C ILE A 784 48.24 -27.82 -12.29
N ARG A 785 46.93 -27.92 -12.11
CA ARG A 785 46.14 -28.98 -12.76
C ARG A 785 46.17 -28.90 -14.29
N THR A 786 46.16 -27.67 -14.83
CA THR A 786 46.24 -27.46 -16.28
C THR A 786 47.63 -27.83 -16.80
N ALA A 787 48.69 -27.50 -16.04
CA ALA A 787 50.06 -27.91 -16.37
C ALA A 787 50.26 -29.45 -16.33
N LEU A 788 49.52 -30.14 -15.46
CA LEU A 788 49.47 -31.60 -15.33
C LEU A 788 48.53 -32.27 -16.34
N GLY A 789 47.93 -31.53 -17.31
CA GLY A 789 47.13 -32.07 -18.40
C GLY A 789 45.60 -32.13 -18.12
N ALA A 790 45.07 -31.50 -17.11
CA ALA A 790 43.62 -31.43 -16.91
C ALA A 790 42.92 -30.71 -18.07
N GLN A 791 41.85 -31.35 -18.59
CA GLN A 791 41.06 -30.78 -19.69
C GLN A 791 40.21 -29.64 -19.24
N ARG A 792 39.89 -28.70 -20.14
CA ARG A 792 38.98 -27.58 -19.87
C ARG A 792 37.62 -28.03 -19.33
N ARG A 793 37.12 -29.16 -19.71
CA ARG A 793 35.88 -29.77 -19.22
C ARG A 793 35.93 -30.17 -17.74
N ASP A 794 37.09 -30.62 -17.27
CA ASP A 794 37.27 -31.03 -15.85
C ASP A 794 37.24 -29.81 -14.92
N LEU A 795 37.86 -28.70 -15.34
CA LEU A 795 37.81 -27.45 -14.62
C LEU A 795 36.41 -26.85 -14.59
N LEU A 796 35.70 -26.89 -15.73
CA LEU A 796 34.32 -26.46 -15.81
C LEU A 796 33.44 -27.29 -14.84
N ARG A 797 33.59 -28.65 -14.90
CA ARG A 797 32.81 -29.55 -14.03
C ARG A 797 33.09 -29.30 -12.53
N LEU A 798 34.32 -28.99 -12.16
CA LEU A 798 34.68 -28.68 -10.77
C LEU A 798 33.92 -27.44 -10.26
N VAL A 799 34.01 -26.33 -11.01
CA VAL A 799 33.35 -25.07 -10.61
C VAL A 799 31.81 -25.20 -10.64
N MET A 800 31.28 -25.82 -11.69
CA MET A 800 29.83 -26.05 -11.82
C MET A 800 29.26 -26.96 -10.72
N ARG A 801 30.02 -27.97 -10.29
CA ARG A 801 29.60 -28.87 -9.17
C ARG A 801 29.48 -28.14 -7.86
N ASP A 802 30.40 -27.20 -7.55
CA ASP A 802 30.35 -26.40 -6.32
C ASP A 802 29.14 -25.43 -6.37
N GLY A 803 28.91 -24.79 -7.53
CA GLY A 803 27.75 -23.95 -7.77
C GLY A 803 26.41 -24.71 -7.69
N ALA A 804 26.34 -25.89 -8.28
CA ALA A 804 25.16 -26.75 -8.25
C ALA A 804 24.80 -27.22 -6.83
N LYS A 805 25.79 -27.49 -5.96
CA LYS A 805 25.53 -27.82 -4.54
C LYS A 805 24.86 -26.64 -3.81
N ILE A 806 25.40 -25.41 -3.98
CA ILE A 806 24.86 -24.20 -3.38
C ILE A 806 23.41 -23.97 -3.88
N ALA A 807 23.19 -24.14 -5.19
CA ALA A 807 21.86 -24.02 -5.78
C ALA A 807 20.88 -25.05 -5.20
N LEU A 808 21.30 -26.33 -5.09
CA LEU A 808 20.46 -27.41 -4.56
C LEU A 808 20.03 -27.14 -3.11
N PHE A 809 20.99 -26.79 -2.24
CA PHE A 809 20.68 -26.48 -0.84
C PHE A 809 19.84 -25.21 -0.70
N GLY A 810 20.10 -24.19 -1.53
CA GLY A 810 19.30 -22.95 -1.57
C GLY A 810 17.87 -23.21 -2.04
N ILE A 811 17.69 -24.01 -3.08
CA ILE A 811 16.35 -24.40 -3.57
C ILE A 811 15.62 -25.25 -2.53
N ALA A 812 16.27 -26.26 -1.94
CA ALA A 812 15.63 -27.11 -0.93
C ALA A 812 15.18 -26.33 0.31
N SER A 813 16.05 -25.48 0.86
CA SER A 813 15.72 -24.63 2.00
C SER A 813 14.69 -23.56 1.64
N GLY A 814 14.76 -23.02 0.40
CA GLY A 814 13.79 -22.08 -0.12
C GLY A 814 12.39 -22.67 -0.28
N ILE A 815 12.28 -23.93 -0.77
CA ILE A 815 11.00 -24.65 -0.85
C ILE A 815 10.41 -24.83 0.55
N ALA A 816 11.20 -25.24 1.54
CA ALA A 816 10.75 -25.39 2.92
C ALA A 816 10.24 -24.04 3.49
N GLY A 817 10.99 -22.96 3.26
CA GLY A 817 10.59 -21.60 3.65
C GLY A 817 9.33 -21.13 2.94
N ALA A 818 9.20 -21.39 1.65
CA ALA A 818 8.03 -21.02 0.86
C ALA A 818 6.77 -21.77 1.34
N LEU A 819 6.86 -23.09 1.64
CA LEU A 819 5.74 -23.87 2.18
C LEU A 819 5.23 -23.33 3.53
N ALA A 820 6.11 -22.73 4.34
CA ALA A 820 5.74 -22.09 5.60
C ALA A 820 5.09 -20.73 5.38
N LEU A 821 5.72 -19.88 4.55
CA LEU A 821 5.34 -18.46 4.40
C LEU A 821 4.17 -18.22 3.44
N THR A 822 3.98 -19.06 2.41
CA THR A 822 2.86 -18.89 1.45
C THR A 822 1.48 -19.08 2.10
N ARG A 823 1.41 -19.74 3.26
CA ARG A 823 0.16 -19.83 4.05
C ARG A 823 -0.32 -18.45 4.53
N LEU A 824 0.60 -17.53 4.81
CA LEU A 824 0.27 -16.15 5.19
C LEU A 824 -0.35 -15.36 4.03
N MET A 825 -0.16 -15.81 2.81
CA MET A 825 -0.70 -15.19 1.61
C MET A 825 -2.02 -15.81 1.15
N ALA A 826 -2.57 -16.79 1.87
CA ALA A 826 -3.76 -17.54 1.46
C ALA A 826 -4.96 -16.62 1.16
N SER A 827 -5.15 -15.55 1.95
CA SER A 827 -6.20 -14.55 1.73
C SER A 827 -6.02 -13.67 0.49
N LEU A 828 -4.82 -13.64 -0.09
CA LEU A 828 -4.50 -12.87 -1.30
C LEU A 828 -4.57 -13.72 -2.58
N LEU A 829 -4.73 -15.05 -2.44
CA LEU A 829 -4.72 -15.99 -3.55
C LEU A 829 -6.17 -16.29 -3.97
N PHE A 830 -6.47 -16.08 -5.24
CA PHE A 830 -7.76 -16.43 -5.81
C PHE A 830 -7.67 -17.80 -6.50
N GLU A 831 -8.45 -18.79 -6.03
CA GLU A 831 -8.55 -20.16 -6.56
C GLU A 831 -7.20 -20.88 -6.80
N VAL A 832 -6.13 -20.44 -6.14
CA VAL A 832 -4.81 -21.07 -6.20
C VAL A 832 -4.42 -21.54 -4.81
N LYS A 833 -4.07 -22.82 -4.70
CA LYS A 833 -3.57 -23.35 -3.43
C LYS A 833 -2.20 -22.76 -3.10
N PRO A 834 -1.93 -22.38 -1.84
CA PRO A 834 -0.62 -21.87 -1.42
C PRO A 834 0.55 -22.81 -1.71
N THR A 835 0.25 -24.11 -1.93
CA THR A 835 1.21 -25.18 -2.20
C THR A 835 1.15 -25.68 -3.65
N ASP A 836 0.79 -24.82 -4.62
CA ASP A 836 0.65 -25.22 -6.04
C ASP A 836 1.94 -25.80 -6.62
N PRO A 837 1.99 -27.12 -6.94
CA PRO A 837 3.23 -27.80 -7.35
C PRO A 837 3.83 -27.23 -8.64
N ALA A 838 3.01 -26.77 -9.57
CA ALA A 838 3.46 -26.25 -10.86
C ALA A 838 4.27 -24.96 -10.68
N THR A 839 3.78 -24.07 -9.82
CA THR A 839 4.49 -22.82 -9.48
C THR A 839 5.81 -23.11 -8.78
N PHE A 840 5.83 -24.01 -7.79
CA PHE A 840 7.06 -24.41 -7.08
C PHE A 840 8.09 -25.04 -8.03
N ALA A 841 7.69 -25.94 -8.90
CA ALA A 841 8.56 -26.58 -9.88
C ALA A 841 9.11 -25.55 -10.90
N GLY A 842 8.24 -24.72 -11.48
CA GLY A 842 8.63 -23.70 -12.45
C GLY A 842 9.64 -22.69 -11.87
N VAL A 843 9.41 -22.21 -10.66
CA VAL A 843 10.32 -21.29 -9.96
C VAL A 843 11.64 -21.99 -9.61
N ALA A 844 11.63 -23.23 -9.13
CA ALA A 844 12.83 -24.00 -8.84
C ALA A 844 13.70 -24.21 -10.08
N ILE A 845 13.08 -24.52 -11.22
CA ILE A 845 13.77 -24.66 -12.52
C ILE A 845 14.36 -23.32 -12.95
N LEU A 846 13.58 -22.22 -12.90
CA LEU A 846 14.05 -20.89 -13.26
C LEU A 846 15.28 -20.50 -12.42
N LEU A 847 15.19 -20.68 -11.10
CA LEU A 847 16.29 -20.32 -10.18
C LEU A 847 17.53 -21.21 -10.42
N ALA A 848 17.35 -22.50 -10.70
CA ALA A 848 18.44 -23.41 -11.05
C ALA A 848 19.14 -22.95 -12.34
N LEU A 849 18.39 -22.58 -13.36
CA LEU A 849 18.94 -22.08 -14.64
C LEU A 849 19.74 -20.78 -14.43
N VAL A 850 19.19 -19.82 -13.66
CA VAL A 850 19.87 -18.55 -13.36
C VAL A 850 21.14 -18.82 -12.54
N ALA A 851 21.09 -19.70 -11.54
CA ALA A 851 22.26 -20.06 -10.73
C ALA A 851 23.36 -20.71 -11.58
N LEU A 852 23.00 -21.64 -12.45
CA LEU A 852 23.95 -22.28 -13.37
C LEU A 852 24.54 -21.28 -14.37
N ALA A 853 23.75 -20.38 -14.92
CA ALA A 853 24.20 -19.31 -15.81
C ALA A 853 25.18 -18.35 -15.08
N ALA A 854 24.87 -17.95 -13.84
CA ALA A 854 25.74 -17.11 -13.02
C ALA A 854 27.08 -17.81 -12.68
N CYS A 855 27.09 -19.14 -12.54
CA CYS A 855 28.33 -19.94 -12.33
C CYS A 855 29.14 -20.11 -13.60
N TYR A 856 28.48 -20.19 -14.76
CA TYR A 856 29.14 -20.50 -16.05
C TYR A 856 30.15 -19.41 -16.48
N ILE A 857 29.82 -18.13 -16.26
CA ILE A 857 30.68 -17.00 -16.67
C ILE A 857 32.05 -17.05 -15.97
N PRO A 858 32.14 -17.16 -14.61
CA PRO A 858 33.41 -17.31 -13.89
C PRO A 858 34.14 -18.61 -14.29
N ALA A 859 33.42 -19.70 -14.45
CA ALA A 859 33.99 -20.97 -14.86
C ALA A 859 34.65 -20.88 -16.25
N ARG A 860 34.00 -20.19 -17.20
CA ARG A 860 34.59 -19.94 -18.54
C ARG A 860 35.84 -19.05 -18.47
N ARG A 861 35.89 -18.09 -17.55
CA ARG A 861 37.10 -17.28 -17.31
C ARG A 861 38.24 -18.15 -16.76
N ALA A 862 37.95 -19.03 -15.79
CA ALA A 862 38.92 -19.98 -15.23
C ALA A 862 39.59 -20.86 -16.31
N MET A 863 38.86 -21.29 -17.33
CA MET A 863 39.39 -22.08 -18.45
C MET A 863 40.34 -21.33 -19.39
N ARG A 864 40.40 -20.01 -19.31
CA ARG A 864 41.23 -19.12 -20.15
C ARG A 864 42.51 -18.65 -19.45
N VAL A 865 42.73 -19.09 -18.21
CA VAL A 865 43.93 -18.72 -17.45
C VAL A 865 45.14 -19.42 -18.08
N ASP A 866 46.16 -18.62 -18.44
CA ASP A 866 47.43 -19.14 -18.95
C ASP A 866 48.23 -19.82 -17.82
N PRO A 867 48.58 -21.10 -17.92
CA PRO A 867 49.30 -21.81 -16.89
C PRO A 867 50.63 -21.14 -16.50
N MET A 868 51.33 -20.54 -17.50
CA MET A 868 52.60 -19.84 -17.26
C MET A 868 52.41 -18.55 -16.42
N VAL A 869 51.29 -17.86 -16.64
CA VAL A 869 50.96 -16.65 -15.86
C VAL A 869 50.53 -17.05 -14.45
N ALA A 870 49.72 -18.14 -14.30
CA ALA A 870 49.25 -18.65 -13.02
C ALA A 870 50.35 -19.15 -12.10
N LEU A 871 51.47 -19.67 -12.65
CA LEU A 871 52.61 -20.15 -11.90
C LEU A 871 53.66 -19.03 -11.60
N ARG A 872 53.60 -17.88 -12.29
CA ARG A 872 54.45 -16.69 -12.05
C ARG A 872 53.92 -15.74 -10.98
N TYR A 873 52.69 -15.88 -10.57
CA TYR A 873 52.13 -15.07 -9.49
C TYR A 873 52.54 -15.64 -8.13
N GLU A 874 53.77 -15.34 -7.69
CA GLU A 874 54.23 -15.39 -6.29
C GLU A 874 54.04 -14.04 -5.60
#